data_686018d00171929bf4462ea2ef175761
#
_entry.id   686018d00171929bf4462ea2ef175761
#
_cell.length_a   1.000
_cell.length_b   1.000
_cell.length_c   1.000
_cell.angle_alpha   90.00
_cell.angle_beta   90.00
_cell.angle_gamma   90.00
#
_symmetry.space_group_name_H-M   'P 1'
#
loop_
_entity.id
_entity.type
_entity.pdbx_description
1 polymer ?
#
loop_
_entity_poly.entity_id
_entity_poly.type
_entity_poly.pdbx_seq_one_letter_code
_entity_poly.pdbx_strand_id
1 'polypeptide(L)'
;MKNIYGIIFLAASMIAGLSACSMEEPFTEDAPQKVSPVSVDAVSGELLVRFDEGVADILDKAGVVTKSGETSASRSGILSVDEVLDLVQGYQIERVFPVDARSEAKARQEGLHLWYVVRFSDEYPVEKVAADLAKLGEVSRVEFNRTLKRATERKAVPLSAAALSQLKASAKQPKYNDPHFGLQWNMINNGDLGQTKFIAGADVNVEKAWELCTGDPSIIVAVLDEGVDYSHPDLKNNMWINEGEIWRSNEDNDGNGYAGDVYGYNFAAGNGIVSTNGRYDTGHGSHVAGVIAAANNNGIGIGSIAGGTPENPGVKIMSCQIFSGSLAGTVLDEVRAIKYAADNGAVILQCSWGYISGAANPYDWSPQFSDDDQWKTSNVLEFKALDYFVHNAGSPDGVIEGGIVVFAAGNEYAPAASYPAAYPEFVSVAATAGDYTPAVYTNYGKGTTISAPGGDQDYYYEYGEGGNAGALGCILSTLPYNVTGTAGPLAGYGYMEGTSMACPHVSGVVALGLSYAAKLRKHVKADEVKDLLHSTARPLEQYWNMGELKYFYKFVTDLSEVHLSSMDLRNYKGKMGNGQVDAYAFLQAIADAGADMTFPNVYVAVDGTTTLVPSMYFKDGDNKTYTVTIDNTSVASCESKGNRLVFKGLAAGQTSASVKSSDGTSQNFTVTVRNTANSNGWL
;
A
#
# COMPACT_ATOMS: atom_id res chain seq x y z
N MET A 1 -71.73 10.48 9.28
CA MET A 1 -72.46 11.23 10.33
C MET A 1 -71.46 11.80 11.29
N LYS A 2 -71.44 13.14 11.36
CA LYS A 2 -71.06 14.08 12.46
C LYS A 2 -69.65 13.91 13.02
N ASN A 3 -68.72 14.81 12.69
CA ASN A 3 -68.51 16.18 13.24
C ASN A 3 -68.30 16.23 14.76
N ILE A 4 -67.22 16.86 15.21
CA ILE A 4 -67.16 18.04 16.13
C ILE A 4 -65.66 18.21 16.54
N TYR A 5 -65.01 19.21 16.13
CA TYR A 5 -64.61 20.57 16.56
C TYR A 5 -64.16 20.74 18.02
N GLY A 6 -63.06 21.43 18.16
CA GLY A 6 -62.81 22.52 19.09
C GLY A 6 -61.71 22.21 20.13
N ILE A 7 -60.87 23.03 20.59
CA ILE A 7 -60.77 24.50 20.69
C ILE A 7 -59.33 24.84 21.10
N ILE A 8 -58.86 25.93 20.61
CA ILE A 8 -57.62 26.65 20.95
C ILE A 8 -57.71 27.23 22.39
N PHE A 9 -56.63 27.18 23.16
CA PHE A 9 -56.42 28.12 24.25
C PHE A 9 -55.01 28.74 24.15
N LEU A 10 -54.98 30.01 23.85
CA LEU A 10 -53.91 30.95 24.02
C LEU A 10 -53.80 31.31 25.50
N ALA A 11 -52.62 31.27 26.09
CA ALA A 11 -52.30 32.02 27.30
C ALA A 11 -51.01 32.76 27.12
N ALA A 12 -51.17 34.06 26.91
CA ALA A 12 -50.10 35.04 26.96
C ALA A 12 -49.80 35.33 28.46
N SER A 13 -48.53 35.26 28.85
CA SER A 13 -48.07 35.90 30.07
C SER A 13 -46.82 36.68 29.75
N MET A 14 -47.00 38.00 29.76
CA MET A 14 -45.91 38.99 29.81
C MET A 14 -45.18 38.85 31.14
N ILE A 15 -43.83 38.76 31.10
CA ILE A 15 -42.96 39.23 32.17
C ILE A 15 -41.88 40.07 31.51
N ALA A 16 -41.77 41.28 32.04
CA ALA A 16 -40.89 42.32 31.56
C ALA A 16 -39.42 42.11 31.97
N GLY A 17 -38.54 42.46 31.07
CA GLY A 17 -37.30 43.20 31.23
C GLY A 17 -36.27 42.73 32.26
N LEU A 18 -35.16 42.24 31.73
CA LEU A 18 -33.82 42.63 32.16
C LEU A 18 -32.92 42.54 30.91
N SER A 19 -32.56 43.66 30.35
CA SER A 19 -31.54 43.80 29.32
C SER A 19 -30.18 43.47 29.95
N ALA A 20 -29.67 42.28 29.72
CA ALA A 20 -28.25 42.02 29.79
C ALA A 20 -27.67 42.19 28.38
N CYS A 21 -26.90 43.25 28.14
CA CYS A 21 -26.03 43.37 27.00
C CYS A 21 -25.05 42.17 27.05
N SER A 22 -25.31 41.16 26.30
CA SER A 22 -24.26 40.28 25.83
C SER A 22 -23.57 41.01 24.69
N MET A 23 -22.34 41.46 24.90
CA MET A 23 -21.45 41.77 23.80
C MET A 23 -21.34 40.47 22.99
N GLU A 24 -21.91 40.44 21.79
CA GLU A 24 -21.48 39.49 20.77
C GLU A 24 -20.02 39.85 20.46
N GLU A 25 -19.10 38.99 20.90
CA GLU A 25 -17.74 38.98 20.38
C GLU A 25 -17.87 38.79 18.85
N PRO A 26 -17.15 39.57 18.03
CA PRO A 26 -17.15 39.32 16.61
C PRO A 26 -16.66 37.89 16.36
N PHE A 27 -17.41 37.12 15.54
CA PHE A 27 -16.96 35.84 14.98
C PHE A 27 -15.58 36.09 14.37
N THR A 28 -14.54 35.67 15.08
CA THR A 28 -13.22 35.49 14.49
C THR A 28 -13.34 34.31 13.56
N GLU A 29 -12.89 34.46 12.32
CA GLU A 29 -12.64 33.33 11.42
C GLU A 29 -11.95 32.22 12.24
N ASP A 30 -12.54 31.02 12.26
CA ASP A 30 -12.06 29.88 13.02
C ASP A 30 -10.58 29.67 12.72
N ALA A 31 -9.72 29.92 13.70
CA ALA A 31 -8.34 29.48 13.62
C ALA A 31 -8.38 27.96 13.43
N PRO A 32 -7.59 27.39 12.51
CA PRO A 32 -7.65 25.96 12.21
C PRO A 32 -7.52 25.17 13.51
N GLN A 33 -8.49 24.26 13.74
CA GLN A 33 -8.57 23.48 14.96
C GLN A 33 -7.28 22.67 15.12
N LYS A 34 -6.45 22.99 16.10
CA LYS A 34 -5.14 22.35 16.32
C LYS A 34 -5.24 20.90 16.76
N VAL A 35 -6.36 20.47 17.31
CA VAL A 35 -6.58 19.09 17.79
C VAL A 35 -7.51 18.37 16.82
N SER A 36 -7.13 17.17 16.37
CA SER A 36 -8.01 16.30 15.57
C SER A 36 -9.23 15.87 16.40
N PRO A 37 -10.36 15.52 15.74
CA PRO A 37 -11.49 14.92 16.46
C PRO A 37 -11.04 13.66 17.21
N VAL A 38 -11.50 13.52 18.45
CA VAL A 38 -11.28 12.29 19.23
C VAL A 38 -12.07 11.13 18.62
N SER A 39 -11.43 9.97 18.47
CA SER A 39 -12.06 8.72 18.06
C SER A 39 -12.16 7.74 19.22
N VAL A 40 -13.17 6.87 19.21
CA VAL A 40 -13.31 5.76 20.17
C VAL A 40 -12.13 4.77 20.12
N ASP A 41 -11.36 4.80 19.03
CA ASP A 41 -10.21 3.93 18.75
C ASP A 41 -8.88 4.59 19.18
N ALA A 42 -8.91 5.75 19.88
CA ALA A 42 -7.71 6.46 20.31
C ALA A 42 -6.91 5.61 21.30
N VAL A 43 -5.60 5.54 21.07
CA VAL A 43 -4.67 4.86 21.97
C VAL A 43 -4.46 5.70 23.22
N SER A 44 -4.72 5.12 24.39
CA SER A 44 -4.49 5.81 25.68
C SER A 44 -3.01 6.08 25.92
N GLY A 45 -2.69 7.24 26.48
CA GLY A 45 -1.32 7.61 26.84
C GLY A 45 -0.40 7.91 25.64
N GLU A 46 -0.94 8.10 24.44
CA GLU A 46 -0.14 8.39 23.24
C GLU A 46 -0.77 9.45 22.34
N LEU A 47 0.02 10.46 21.97
CA LEU A 47 -0.37 11.54 21.06
C LEU A 47 0.66 11.72 19.94
N LEU A 48 0.19 12.10 18.76
CA LEU A 48 1.00 12.49 17.61
C LEU A 48 1.00 14.03 17.56
N VAL A 49 2.16 14.63 17.77
CA VAL A 49 2.28 16.09 17.94
C VAL A 49 3.17 16.65 16.83
N ARG A 50 2.63 17.63 16.10
CA ARG A 50 3.42 18.41 15.16
C ARG A 50 3.85 19.72 15.82
N PHE A 51 5.15 19.90 15.92
CA PHE A 51 5.73 21.15 16.41
C PHE A 51 5.85 22.20 15.30
N ASP A 52 6.04 23.45 15.70
CA ASP A 52 6.36 24.54 14.81
C ASP A 52 7.83 24.44 14.33
N GLU A 53 8.09 24.87 13.10
CA GLU A 53 9.46 24.87 12.52
C GLU A 53 10.46 25.63 13.40
N GLY A 54 10.03 26.68 14.08
CA GLY A 54 10.88 27.50 14.92
C GLY A 54 11.53 26.79 16.10
N VAL A 55 11.03 25.60 16.47
CA VAL A 55 11.56 24.81 17.61
C VAL A 55 12.25 23.51 17.17
N ALA A 56 12.31 23.22 15.88
CA ALA A 56 12.91 21.98 15.34
C ALA A 56 14.37 21.81 15.81
N ASP A 57 15.18 22.86 15.76
CA ASP A 57 16.59 22.83 16.21
C ASP A 57 16.75 22.54 17.70
N ILE A 58 15.75 22.89 18.52
CA ILE A 58 15.79 22.63 19.97
C ILE A 58 15.55 21.15 20.20
N LEU A 59 14.55 20.57 19.54
CA LEU A 59 14.20 19.16 19.61
C LEU A 59 15.34 18.26 19.08
N ASP A 60 15.98 18.66 17.97
CA ASP A 60 17.14 17.97 17.42
C ASP A 60 18.33 17.96 18.41
N LYS A 61 18.58 19.07 19.13
CA LYS A 61 19.65 19.18 20.12
C LYS A 61 19.36 18.47 21.43
N ALA A 62 18.09 18.37 21.83
CA ALA A 62 17.68 17.66 23.03
C ALA A 62 17.86 16.14 22.95
N GLY A 63 18.33 15.61 21.82
CA GLY A 63 18.47 14.16 21.60
C GLY A 63 17.14 13.44 21.39
N VAL A 64 16.09 14.19 21.08
CA VAL A 64 14.76 13.67 20.71
C VAL A 64 14.80 13.02 19.33
N VAL A 65 15.90 13.25 18.59
CA VAL A 65 16.20 12.61 17.30
C VAL A 65 16.78 11.24 17.56
N THR A 66 16.03 10.20 17.28
CA THR A 66 16.52 8.82 17.35
C THR A 66 17.58 8.59 16.28
N LYS A 67 18.83 8.41 16.69
CA LYS A 67 19.78 7.61 15.93
C LYS A 67 19.51 6.15 16.28
N SER A 68 19.18 5.35 15.28
CA SER A 68 19.00 3.89 15.31
C SER A 68 18.97 3.25 16.71
N GLY A 69 17.77 2.84 17.13
CA GLY A 69 17.63 1.77 18.11
C GLY A 69 17.69 2.17 19.60
N GLU A 70 17.01 3.18 20.05
CA GLU A 70 16.77 3.53 21.45
C GLU A 70 17.25 4.94 21.84
N THR A 71 16.41 5.93 21.67
CA THR A 71 16.38 7.06 22.64
C THR A 71 15.13 7.90 22.46
N SER A 72 14.09 7.59 23.21
CA SER A 72 13.08 8.56 23.60
C SER A 72 13.72 9.50 24.62
N ALA A 73 13.68 10.82 24.39
CA ALA A 73 14.10 11.77 25.39
C ALA A 73 13.02 11.88 26.49
N SER A 74 13.44 12.05 27.73
CA SER A 74 12.54 12.35 28.85
C SER A 74 12.20 13.85 28.97
N ARG A 75 12.73 14.70 28.08
CA ARG A 75 12.45 16.13 27.99
C ARG A 75 12.59 16.64 26.56
N SER A 76 11.68 17.53 26.16
CA SER A 76 11.68 18.13 24.83
C SER A 76 12.75 19.22 24.67
N GLY A 77 13.21 19.80 25.79
CA GLY A 77 14.07 20.99 25.79
C GLY A 77 13.30 22.30 25.56
N ILE A 78 11.97 22.23 25.41
CA ILE A 78 11.06 23.37 25.25
C ILE A 78 10.32 23.53 26.59
N LEU A 79 10.63 24.59 27.33
CA LEU A 79 10.14 24.77 28.72
C LEU A 79 8.62 24.69 28.82
N SER A 80 7.88 25.36 27.95
CA SER A 80 6.42 25.36 27.93
C SER A 80 5.81 23.97 27.70
N VAL A 81 6.43 23.16 26.83
CA VAL A 81 6.04 21.77 26.55
C VAL A 81 6.37 20.88 27.75
N ASP A 82 7.58 21.01 28.29
CA ASP A 82 8.03 20.25 29.47
C ASP A 82 7.14 20.53 30.68
N GLU A 83 6.73 21.79 30.92
CA GLU A 83 5.81 22.16 32.01
C GLU A 83 4.44 21.47 31.88
N VAL A 84 3.89 21.37 30.68
CA VAL A 84 2.62 20.66 30.45
C VAL A 84 2.79 19.16 30.66
N LEU A 85 3.86 18.58 30.13
CA LEU A 85 4.11 17.14 30.18
C LEU A 85 4.62 16.66 31.57
N ASP A 86 5.24 17.53 32.39
CA ASP A 86 5.60 17.21 33.76
C ASP A 86 4.35 16.98 34.66
N LEU A 87 3.17 17.50 34.26
CA LEU A 87 1.91 17.26 34.97
C LEU A 87 1.41 15.82 34.85
N VAL A 88 1.87 15.05 33.83
CA VAL A 88 1.49 13.65 33.60
C VAL A 88 2.49 12.65 34.19
N GLN A 89 3.30 13.06 35.18
CA GLN A 89 4.22 12.22 35.95
C GLN A 89 5.28 11.46 35.14
N GLY A 90 5.80 12.09 34.13
CA GLY A 90 6.81 11.54 33.26
C GLY A 90 6.27 11.24 31.87
N TYR A 91 7.10 11.50 30.89
CA TYR A 91 6.76 11.29 29.49
C TYR A 91 7.99 10.86 28.68
N GLN A 92 7.73 10.34 27.49
CA GLN A 92 8.73 10.08 26.46
C GLN A 92 8.31 10.82 25.21
N ILE A 93 9.29 11.36 24.50
CA ILE A 93 9.09 12.04 23.23
C ILE A 93 10.12 11.53 22.23
N GLU A 94 9.70 11.17 21.04
CA GLU A 94 10.56 10.73 19.93
C GLU A 94 9.99 11.20 18.61
N ARG A 95 10.82 11.31 17.57
CA ARG A 95 10.32 11.58 16.22
C ARG A 95 9.42 10.44 15.76
N VAL A 96 8.33 10.77 15.06
CA VAL A 96 7.50 9.77 14.37
C VAL A 96 8.35 9.00 13.36
N PHE A 97 9.14 9.71 12.57
CA PHE A 97 10.01 9.13 11.55
C PHE A 97 11.47 9.16 12.03
N PRO A 98 12.14 8.02 12.13
CA PRO A 98 13.58 7.97 12.39
C PRO A 98 14.37 8.79 11.37
N VAL A 99 15.56 9.22 11.75
CA VAL A 99 16.46 9.96 10.85
C VAL A 99 17.18 8.96 9.95
N ASP A 100 16.89 9.04 8.66
CA ASP A 100 17.65 8.35 7.61
C ASP A 100 18.37 9.40 6.77
N ALA A 101 19.70 9.35 6.78
CA ALA A 101 20.52 10.32 6.07
C ALA A 101 20.24 10.36 4.55
N ARG A 102 19.72 9.26 3.97
CA ARG A 102 19.38 9.16 2.54
C ARG A 102 18.15 9.98 2.18
N SER A 103 17.18 10.11 3.11
CA SER A 103 15.87 10.73 2.87
C SER A 103 15.59 11.95 3.76
N GLU A 104 16.45 12.29 4.74
CA GLU A 104 16.19 13.36 5.71
C GLU A 104 15.91 14.72 5.05
N ALA A 105 16.60 15.03 3.95
CA ALA A 105 16.37 16.28 3.22
C ALA A 105 14.93 16.36 2.66
N LYS A 106 14.42 15.26 2.08
CA LYS A 106 13.04 15.16 1.60
C LYS A 106 12.05 15.21 2.76
N ALA A 107 12.32 14.47 3.85
CA ALA A 107 11.48 14.47 5.04
C ALA A 107 11.34 15.89 5.64
N ARG A 108 12.42 16.68 5.64
CA ARG A 108 12.39 18.07 6.08
C ARG A 108 11.60 18.96 5.12
N GLN A 109 11.76 18.79 3.82
CA GLN A 109 11.03 19.53 2.80
C GLN A 109 9.50 19.32 2.95
N GLU A 110 9.07 18.09 3.24
CA GLU A 110 7.66 17.73 3.44
C GLU A 110 7.15 17.99 4.88
N GLY A 111 8.02 18.47 5.78
CA GLY A 111 7.68 18.79 7.17
C GLY A 111 7.42 17.56 8.04
N LEU A 112 7.85 16.36 7.61
CA LEU A 112 7.70 15.13 8.37
C LEU A 112 8.60 15.09 9.61
N HIS A 113 9.73 15.80 9.59
CA HIS A 113 10.64 15.94 10.72
C HIS A 113 10.05 16.69 11.92
N LEU A 114 8.92 17.38 11.74
CA LEU A 114 8.23 18.13 12.78
C LEU A 114 7.25 17.26 13.60
N TRP A 115 7.03 16.02 13.22
CA TRP A 115 6.10 15.12 13.88
C TRP A 115 6.79 14.26 14.92
N TYR A 116 6.20 14.23 16.12
CA TYR A 116 6.69 13.49 17.27
C TYR A 116 5.58 12.67 17.89
N VAL A 117 5.92 11.51 18.44
CA VAL A 117 5.05 10.76 19.33
C VAL A 117 5.40 11.10 20.76
N VAL A 118 4.39 11.46 21.54
CA VAL A 118 4.48 11.76 22.98
C VAL A 118 3.75 10.66 23.73
N ARG A 119 4.49 9.90 24.55
CA ARG A 119 3.94 8.83 25.39
C ARG A 119 3.96 9.25 26.86
N PHE A 120 2.87 8.97 27.55
CA PHE A 120 2.69 9.27 28.97
C PHE A 120 1.81 8.19 29.62
N SER A 121 1.61 8.27 30.96
CA SER A 121 0.76 7.30 31.67
C SER A 121 -0.68 7.32 31.15
N ASP A 122 -1.26 6.13 30.91
CA ASP A 122 -2.64 5.91 30.48
C ASP A 122 -3.69 6.28 31.56
N GLU A 123 -3.24 6.59 32.79
CA GLU A 123 -4.09 7.14 33.87
C GLU A 123 -4.58 8.56 33.57
N TYR A 124 -3.93 9.28 32.64
CA TYR A 124 -4.32 10.64 32.27
C TYR A 124 -5.21 10.64 31.04
N PRO A 125 -6.35 11.39 31.07
CA PRO A 125 -7.21 11.52 29.89
C PRO A 125 -6.45 12.14 28.71
N VAL A 126 -6.33 11.39 27.63
CA VAL A 126 -5.55 11.77 26.44
C VAL A 126 -6.08 13.07 25.81
N GLU A 127 -7.39 13.31 25.86
CA GLU A 127 -8.05 14.51 25.33
C GLU A 127 -7.62 15.77 26.10
N LYS A 128 -7.43 15.64 27.42
CA LYS A 128 -6.99 16.77 28.24
C LYS A 128 -5.55 17.14 27.91
N VAL A 129 -4.67 16.16 27.81
CA VAL A 129 -3.26 16.40 27.46
C VAL A 129 -3.16 17.01 26.06
N ALA A 130 -3.94 16.50 25.09
CA ALA A 130 -4.01 17.06 23.74
C ALA A 130 -4.47 18.53 23.75
N ALA A 131 -5.53 18.84 24.51
CA ALA A 131 -6.04 20.20 24.62
C ALA A 131 -5.04 21.16 25.30
N ASP A 132 -4.27 20.69 26.28
CA ASP A 132 -3.27 21.51 26.97
C ASP A 132 -2.05 21.76 26.07
N LEU A 133 -1.56 20.75 25.33
CA LEU A 133 -0.49 20.92 24.34
C LEU A 133 -0.90 21.87 23.20
N ALA A 134 -2.12 21.79 22.72
CA ALA A 134 -2.60 22.63 21.63
C ALA A 134 -2.67 24.13 21.95
N LYS A 135 -2.68 24.52 23.25
CA LYS A 135 -2.63 25.93 23.68
C LYS A 135 -1.25 26.55 23.49
N LEU A 136 -0.22 25.73 23.35
CA LEU A 136 1.16 26.21 23.21
C LEU A 136 1.40 26.77 21.78
N GLY A 137 2.19 27.85 21.71
CA GLY A 137 2.58 28.47 20.44
C GLY A 137 3.48 27.56 19.60
N GLU A 138 4.29 26.76 20.26
CA GLU A 138 5.27 25.83 19.69
C GLU A 138 4.64 24.57 19.11
N VAL A 139 3.36 24.32 19.39
CA VAL A 139 2.60 23.17 18.88
C VAL A 139 1.67 23.64 17.75
N SER A 140 1.85 23.10 16.56
CA SER A 140 1.02 23.44 15.39
C SER A 140 -0.16 22.47 15.20
N ARG A 141 -0.02 21.21 15.66
CA ARG A 141 -1.07 20.18 15.54
C ARG A 141 -0.91 19.10 16.62
N VAL A 142 -2.04 18.56 17.08
CA VAL A 142 -2.10 17.35 17.91
C VAL A 142 -3.12 16.39 17.31
N GLU A 143 -2.71 15.15 17.09
CA GLU A 143 -3.57 14.07 16.61
C GLU A 143 -3.55 12.91 17.61
N PHE A 144 -4.68 12.20 17.68
CA PHE A 144 -4.78 10.98 18.47
C PHE A 144 -4.22 9.82 17.63
N ASN A 145 -3.25 9.08 18.19
CA ASN A 145 -2.91 7.80 17.62
C ASN A 145 -4.11 6.86 17.75
N ARG A 146 -4.47 6.13 16.70
CA ARG A 146 -5.66 5.29 16.64
C ARG A 146 -5.32 3.90 16.20
N THR A 147 -6.08 2.93 16.68
CA THR A 147 -5.96 1.56 16.19
C THR A 147 -6.59 1.41 14.82
N LEU A 148 -5.90 0.69 13.94
CA LEU A 148 -6.38 0.30 12.62
C LEU A 148 -7.17 -1.01 12.72
N LYS A 149 -8.14 -1.19 11.83
CA LYS A 149 -8.90 -2.43 11.72
C LYS A 149 -8.44 -3.24 10.50
N ARG A 150 -8.34 -4.55 10.69
CA ARG A 150 -8.12 -5.48 9.57
C ARG A 150 -9.31 -5.46 8.62
N ALA A 151 -9.06 -5.60 7.33
CA ALA A 151 -10.09 -5.51 6.30
C ALA A 151 -11.09 -6.68 6.29
N THR A 152 -10.73 -7.82 6.89
CA THR A 152 -11.59 -9.02 6.91
C THR A 152 -11.46 -9.81 8.20
N GLU A 153 -12.60 -10.32 8.69
CA GLU A 153 -12.66 -11.29 9.79
C GLU A 153 -12.84 -12.73 9.26
N ARG A 154 -13.09 -12.91 7.96
CA ARG A 154 -13.29 -14.26 7.37
C ARG A 154 -11.95 -15.01 7.33
N LYS A 155 -11.97 -16.22 7.87
CA LYS A 155 -10.83 -17.12 7.83
C LYS A 155 -10.60 -17.66 6.43
N ALA A 156 -9.34 -17.86 6.07
CA ALA A 156 -8.97 -18.56 4.86
C ALA A 156 -9.55 -19.99 4.84
N VAL A 157 -9.98 -20.43 3.67
CA VAL A 157 -10.36 -21.83 3.43
C VAL A 157 -9.15 -22.58 2.88
N PRO A 158 -8.53 -23.50 3.64
CA PRO A 158 -7.36 -24.23 3.17
C PRO A 158 -7.64 -25.05 1.89
N LEU A 159 -6.67 -25.14 1.01
CA LEU A 159 -6.76 -25.96 -0.19
C LEU A 159 -6.97 -27.42 0.17
N SER A 160 -7.91 -28.08 -0.49
CA SER A 160 -8.30 -29.47 -0.22
C SER A 160 -8.11 -30.39 -1.43
N ALA A 161 -7.98 -31.70 -1.19
CA ALA A 161 -7.95 -32.69 -2.25
C ALA A 161 -9.25 -32.71 -3.07
N ALA A 162 -10.38 -32.35 -2.46
CA ALA A 162 -11.66 -32.24 -3.14
C ALA A 162 -11.64 -31.09 -4.18
N ALA A 163 -11.03 -29.94 -3.86
CA ALA A 163 -10.84 -28.85 -4.81
C ALA A 163 -10.00 -29.28 -6.03
N LEU A 164 -8.90 -30.01 -5.80
CA LEU A 164 -8.09 -30.54 -6.89
C LEU A 164 -8.84 -31.53 -7.80
N SER A 165 -9.77 -32.30 -7.23
CA SER A 165 -10.56 -33.26 -8.01
C SER A 165 -11.54 -32.60 -9.01
N GLN A 166 -11.81 -31.30 -8.84
CA GLN A 166 -12.63 -30.51 -9.77
C GLN A 166 -11.86 -30.16 -11.06
N LEU A 167 -10.51 -30.21 -11.03
CA LEU A 167 -9.72 -30.09 -12.24
C LEU A 167 -10.03 -31.30 -13.15
N LYS A 168 -10.72 -31.04 -14.24
CA LYS A 168 -11.06 -32.09 -15.20
C LYS A 168 -9.79 -32.72 -15.76
N ALA A 169 -9.79 -34.06 -15.81
CA ALA A 169 -8.74 -34.85 -16.46
C ALA A 169 -8.50 -34.49 -17.97
N SER A 170 -9.30 -33.60 -18.52
CA SER A 170 -9.23 -33.10 -19.89
C SER A 170 -8.40 -31.82 -20.06
N ALA A 171 -7.81 -31.28 -18.99
CA ALA A 171 -6.85 -30.21 -19.15
C ALA A 171 -5.70 -30.75 -20.04
N LYS A 172 -5.58 -30.23 -21.28
CA LYS A 172 -4.38 -30.35 -22.10
C LYS A 172 -3.18 -30.09 -21.20
N GLN A 173 -2.03 -30.77 -21.46
CA GLN A 173 -0.83 -30.53 -20.66
C GLN A 173 -0.72 -29.04 -20.36
N PRO A 174 -0.71 -28.66 -19.08
CA PRO A 174 -0.79 -27.27 -18.73
C PRO A 174 0.42 -26.55 -19.30
N LYS A 175 0.20 -25.39 -19.92
CA LYS A 175 1.26 -24.48 -20.38
C LYS A 175 2.14 -24.05 -19.20
N TYR A 176 1.57 -24.10 -18.00
CA TYR A 176 2.19 -23.74 -16.71
C TYR A 176 2.34 -24.99 -15.85
N ASN A 177 3.50 -25.15 -15.19
CA ASN A 177 3.83 -26.37 -14.47
C ASN A 177 3.49 -26.34 -12.98
N ASP A 178 2.94 -25.25 -12.48
CA ASP A 178 2.55 -25.09 -11.07
C ASP A 178 1.29 -25.91 -10.79
N PRO A 179 1.33 -26.87 -9.84
CA PRO A 179 0.31 -27.93 -9.74
C PRO A 179 -1.09 -27.44 -9.37
N HIS A 180 -1.23 -26.24 -8.80
CA HIS A 180 -2.51 -25.66 -8.40
C HIS A 180 -2.97 -24.55 -9.33
N PHE A 181 -2.19 -24.20 -10.36
CA PHE A 181 -2.48 -23.08 -11.26
C PHE A 181 -3.86 -23.21 -11.94
N GLY A 182 -4.27 -24.41 -12.31
CA GLY A 182 -5.58 -24.64 -12.92
C GLY A 182 -6.80 -24.29 -12.04
N LEU A 183 -6.60 -24.03 -10.74
CA LEU A 183 -7.64 -23.55 -9.82
C LEU A 183 -7.70 -22.02 -9.72
N GLN A 184 -6.80 -21.30 -10.37
CA GLN A 184 -6.69 -19.85 -10.33
C GLN A 184 -7.46 -19.20 -11.50
N TRP A 185 -8.81 -19.21 -11.42
CA TRP A 185 -9.66 -18.58 -12.43
C TRP A 185 -9.38 -17.09 -12.61
N ASN A 186 -8.90 -16.44 -11.58
CA ASN A 186 -8.51 -15.02 -11.58
C ASN A 186 -7.34 -14.72 -12.52
N MET A 187 -6.48 -15.70 -12.80
CA MET A 187 -5.36 -15.61 -13.75
C MET A 187 -5.80 -16.00 -15.16
N ILE A 188 -6.45 -17.15 -15.31
CA ILE A 188 -7.00 -17.64 -16.60
C ILE A 188 -8.35 -18.29 -16.34
N ASN A 189 -9.41 -17.66 -16.81
CA ASN A 189 -10.77 -18.18 -16.71
C ASN A 189 -11.25 -18.74 -18.06
N ASN A 190 -11.30 -20.05 -18.20
CA ASN A 190 -11.83 -20.73 -19.40
C ASN A 190 -13.33 -21.02 -19.30
N GLY A 191 -14.00 -20.67 -18.18
CA GLY A 191 -15.39 -20.98 -17.93
C GLY A 191 -15.66 -22.47 -17.61
N ASP A 192 -14.63 -23.25 -17.27
CA ASP A 192 -14.69 -24.71 -17.14
C ASP A 192 -14.32 -25.26 -15.76
N LEU A 193 -14.12 -24.38 -14.76
CA LEU A 193 -13.73 -24.77 -13.40
C LEU A 193 -14.91 -25.34 -12.57
N GLY A 194 -15.60 -26.33 -13.10
CA GLY A 194 -16.61 -27.10 -12.36
C GLY A 194 -17.91 -26.37 -11.97
N GLN A 195 -17.96 -25.05 -12.13
CA GLN A 195 -19.10 -24.20 -11.76
C GLN A 195 -19.75 -23.61 -13.00
N THR A 196 -21.05 -23.66 -13.09
CA THR A 196 -21.82 -23.17 -14.27
C THR A 196 -21.83 -21.65 -14.39
N LYS A 197 -21.42 -20.93 -13.34
CA LYS A 197 -21.44 -19.47 -13.25
C LYS A 197 -20.14 -18.80 -13.74
N PHE A 198 -19.06 -19.53 -13.98
CA PHE A 198 -17.84 -18.93 -14.54
C PHE A 198 -18.01 -18.55 -16.01
N ILE A 199 -17.57 -17.36 -16.37
CA ILE A 199 -17.59 -16.86 -17.75
C ILE A 199 -16.15 -16.74 -18.25
N ALA A 200 -15.85 -17.37 -19.37
CA ALA A 200 -14.52 -17.33 -19.97
C ALA A 200 -14.05 -15.89 -20.20
N GLY A 201 -12.81 -15.59 -19.78
CA GLY A 201 -12.20 -14.28 -19.84
C GLY A 201 -12.52 -13.35 -18.67
N ALA A 202 -13.35 -13.79 -17.70
CA ALA A 202 -13.57 -13.05 -16.46
C ALA A 202 -12.35 -13.22 -15.51
N ASP A 203 -11.19 -12.76 -15.98
CA ASP A 203 -9.88 -12.80 -15.34
C ASP A 203 -9.13 -11.48 -15.60
N VAL A 204 -7.87 -11.38 -15.18
CA VAL A 204 -7.06 -10.18 -15.40
C VAL A 204 -6.33 -10.14 -16.75
N ASN A 205 -6.60 -11.07 -17.68
CA ASN A 205 -5.96 -11.16 -19.01
C ASN A 205 -4.42 -11.21 -18.95
N VAL A 206 -3.88 -11.92 -17.95
CA VAL A 206 -2.43 -11.93 -17.70
C VAL A 206 -1.68 -12.88 -18.65
N GLU A 207 -2.33 -13.91 -19.18
CA GLU A 207 -1.68 -14.90 -20.05
C GLU A 207 -1.00 -14.28 -21.28
N LYS A 208 -1.67 -13.32 -21.91
CA LYS A 208 -1.10 -12.56 -23.03
C LYS A 208 -0.03 -11.56 -22.58
N ALA A 209 -0.21 -10.98 -21.40
CA ALA A 209 0.78 -10.08 -20.83
C ALA A 209 2.12 -10.79 -20.54
N TRP A 210 2.10 -12.05 -20.11
CA TRP A 210 3.32 -12.83 -19.90
C TRP A 210 4.11 -13.15 -21.16
N GLU A 211 3.51 -13.03 -22.35
CA GLU A 211 4.27 -13.07 -23.61
C GLU A 211 5.18 -11.85 -23.78
N LEU A 212 4.85 -10.74 -23.12
CA LEU A 212 5.62 -9.50 -23.15
C LEU A 212 6.62 -9.42 -21.97
N CYS A 213 6.15 -9.68 -20.74
CA CYS A 213 6.94 -9.59 -19.51
C CYS A 213 6.33 -10.47 -18.43
N THR A 214 7.16 -11.07 -17.56
CA THR A 214 6.71 -11.88 -16.42
C THR A 214 7.04 -11.26 -15.06
N GLY A 215 7.79 -10.17 -15.04
CA GLY A 215 8.25 -9.44 -13.86
C GLY A 215 9.69 -8.93 -14.01
N ASP A 216 10.12 -8.10 -13.08
CA ASP A 216 11.50 -7.59 -12.99
C ASP A 216 11.85 -7.33 -11.51
N PRO A 217 12.98 -7.83 -11.00
CA PRO A 217 13.36 -7.70 -9.60
C PRO A 217 13.72 -6.27 -9.15
N SER A 218 13.86 -5.33 -10.08
CA SER A 218 14.03 -3.91 -9.74
C SER A 218 12.74 -3.23 -9.28
N ILE A 219 11.59 -3.87 -9.51
CA ILE A 219 10.28 -3.34 -9.09
C ILE A 219 9.93 -3.91 -7.72
N ILE A 220 9.77 -3.04 -6.73
CA ILE A 220 9.46 -3.39 -5.34
C ILE A 220 8.04 -2.98 -5.02
N VAL A 221 7.27 -3.93 -4.48
CA VAL A 221 5.92 -3.74 -3.96
C VAL A 221 5.98 -3.87 -2.44
N ALA A 222 5.66 -2.80 -1.72
CA ALA A 222 5.50 -2.85 -0.27
C ALA A 222 4.10 -3.32 0.09
N VAL A 223 4.00 -4.40 0.85
CA VAL A 223 2.74 -4.96 1.36
C VAL A 223 2.55 -4.49 2.80
N LEU A 224 1.66 -3.52 3.00
CA LEU A 224 1.26 -3.02 4.31
C LEU A 224 0.09 -3.85 4.82
N ASP A 225 0.38 -4.87 5.63
CA ASP A 225 -0.62 -5.89 6.00
C ASP A 225 -0.21 -6.66 7.27
N GLU A 226 -0.72 -7.88 7.46
CA GLU A 226 -0.07 -8.90 8.28
C GLU A 226 1.29 -9.27 7.69
N GLY A 227 2.12 -9.98 8.47
CA GLY A 227 3.42 -10.45 7.99
C GLY A 227 3.31 -11.37 6.77
N VAL A 228 4.23 -11.21 5.84
CA VAL A 228 4.41 -12.13 4.71
C VAL A 228 5.32 -13.29 5.12
N ASP A 229 4.93 -14.53 4.85
CA ASP A 229 5.79 -15.68 5.07
C ASP A 229 6.97 -15.69 4.08
N TYR A 230 8.05 -15.02 4.44
CA TYR A 230 9.28 -14.95 3.65
C TYR A 230 9.95 -16.31 3.41
N SER A 231 9.54 -17.35 4.15
CA SER A 231 10.06 -18.72 3.99
C SER A 231 9.21 -19.58 3.06
N HIS A 232 8.02 -19.11 2.68
CA HIS A 232 7.11 -19.86 1.82
C HIS A 232 7.77 -20.23 0.49
N PRO A 233 7.71 -21.52 0.05
CA PRO A 233 8.42 -21.97 -1.16
C PRO A 233 8.17 -21.15 -2.41
N ASP A 234 6.93 -20.66 -2.62
CA ASP A 234 6.54 -19.85 -3.76
C ASP A 234 6.88 -18.36 -3.63
N LEU A 235 7.18 -17.86 -2.42
CA LEU A 235 7.44 -16.43 -2.18
C LEU A 235 8.92 -16.11 -1.95
N LYS A 236 9.66 -17.00 -1.32
CA LYS A 236 11.01 -16.74 -0.78
C LYS A 236 12.00 -16.13 -1.78
N ASN A 237 11.91 -16.47 -3.07
CA ASN A 237 12.82 -15.97 -4.10
C ASN A 237 12.43 -14.56 -4.57
N ASN A 238 11.21 -14.14 -4.30
CA ASN A 238 10.65 -12.86 -4.67
C ASN A 238 10.49 -11.91 -3.48
N MET A 239 11.01 -12.28 -2.31
CA MET A 239 11.12 -11.33 -1.20
C MET A 239 12.18 -10.27 -1.49
N TRP A 240 11.87 -9.03 -1.11
CA TRP A 240 12.86 -7.98 -1.01
C TRP A 240 13.84 -8.29 0.13
N ILE A 241 15.10 -7.96 -0.06
CA ILE A 241 16.15 -8.17 0.93
C ILE A 241 16.91 -6.85 1.12
N ASN A 242 16.95 -6.36 2.36
CA ASN A 242 17.86 -5.31 2.76
C ASN A 242 19.25 -5.92 2.94
N GLU A 243 20.12 -5.74 1.94
CA GLU A 243 21.50 -6.28 1.98
C GLU A 243 22.40 -5.54 2.99
N GLY A 244 21.97 -4.37 3.47
CA GLY A 244 22.66 -3.59 4.50
C GLY A 244 22.48 -4.16 5.90
N GLU A 245 21.51 -5.05 6.10
CA GLU A 245 21.08 -5.55 7.40
C GLU A 245 21.49 -7.01 7.68
N ILE A 246 21.63 -7.32 8.97
CA ILE A 246 21.96 -8.66 9.45
C ILE A 246 20.72 -9.30 10.09
N TRP A 247 20.32 -10.45 9.59
CA TRP A 247 19.18 -11.20 10.08
C TRP A 247 19.20 -11.39 11.61
N ARG A 248 18.11 -10.95 12.26
CA ARG A 248 17.95 -10.96 13.73
C ARG A 248 18.99 -10.13 14.48
N SER A 249 19.62 -9.16 13.84
CA SER A 249 20.38 -8.16 14.55
C SER A 249 19.44 -7.24 15.33
N ASN A 250 19.89 -6.79 16.49
CA ASN A 250 19.26 -5.69 17.22
C ASN A 250 19.93 -4.34 16.88
N GLU A 251 20.91 -4.36 15.98
CA GLU A 251 21.60 -3.18 15.51
C GLU A 251 21.05 -2.78 14.14
N ASP A 252 20.86 -1.51 13.93
CA ASP A 252 20.57 -0.91 12.64
C ASP A 252 21.92 -0.72 11.91
N ASN A 253 22.20 -1.62 10.96
CA ASN A 253 23.49 -1.71 10.33
C ASN A 253 23.63 -0.74 9.12
N ASP A 254 22.54 -0.34 8.48
CA ASP A 254 22.51 0.57 7.35
C ASP A 254 22.15 2.02 7.73
N GLY A 255 21.71 2.25 8.97
CA GLY A 255 21.43 3.58 9.50
C GLY A 255 20.08 4.16 9.04
N ASN A 256 19.10 3.28 8.69
CA ASN A 256 17.78 3.69 8.24
C ASN A 256 16.78 3.91 9.38
N GLY A 257 17.15 3.56 10.62
CA GLY A 257 16.32 3.67 11.82
C GLY A 257 15.55 2.39 12.17
N TYR A 258 15.75 1.27 11.47
CA TYR A 258 14.99 0.03 11.63
C TYR A 258 15.91 -1.20 11.71
N ALA A 259 16.30 -1.57 12.92
CA ALA A 259 17.24 -2.65 13.16
C ALA A 259 16.75 -4.02 12.68
N GLY A 260 17.57 -4.74 11.91
CA GLY A 260 17.34 -6.13 11.49
C GLY A 260 16.25 -6.32 10.43
N ASP A 261 15.91 -5.31 9.66
CA ASP A 261 14.82 -5.25 8.67
C ASP A 261 15.12 -5.96 7.34
N VAL A 262 15.69 -7.16 7.40
CA VAL A 262 16.16 -7.91 6.22
C VAL A 262 15.07 -8.18 5.18
N TYR A 263 13.84 -8.51 5.59
CA TYR A 263 12.71 -8.77 4.67
C TYR A 263 11.63 -7.68 4.74
N GLY A 264 11.94 -6.55 5.36
CA GLY A 264 11.02 -5.52 5.79
C GLY A 264 10.94 -5.46 7.31
N TYR A 265 9.94 -4.79 7.87
CA TYR A 265 9.88 -4.52 9.30
C TYR A 265 8.49 -4.80 9.89
N ASN A 266 8.44 -5.24 11.13
CA ASN A 266 7.22 -5.42 11.91
C ASN A 266 6.98 -4.16 12.75
N PHE A 267 6.25 -3.21 12.21
CA PHE A 267 5.98 -1.91 12.83
C PHE A 267 5.12 -2.05 14.09
N ALA A 268 4.13 -2.96 14.07
CA ALA A 268 3.27 -3.21 15.23
C ALA A 268 4.03 -3.80 16.43
N ALA A 269 5.12 -4.54 16.18
CA ALA A 269 5.96 -5.11 17.24
C ALA A 269 7.26 -4.31 17.46
N GLY A 270 7.58 -3.34 16.60
CA GLY A 270 8.76 -2.48 16.70
C GLY A 270 10.09 -3.22 16.50
N ASN A 271 10.14 -4.20 15.59
CA ASN A 271 11.38 -4.96 15.31
C ASN A 271 11.43 -5.53 13.89
N GLY A 272 12.64 -5.94 13.44
CA GLY A 272 12.88 -6.52 12.11
C GLY A 272 12.39 -7.98 11.93
N ILE A 273 11.66 -8.55 12.90
CA ILE A 273 11.14 -9.92 12.80
C ILE A 273 9.74 -9.90 12.23
N VAL A 274 9.62 -10.05 10.92
CA VAL A 274 8.34 -10.29 10.27
C VAL A 274 7.81 -11.65 10.72
N SER A 275 6.60 -11.69 11.25
CA SER A 275 5.99 -12.89 11.87
C SER A 275 4.62 -13.18 11.28
N THR A 276 4.33 -14.46 11.09
CA THR A 276 3.02 -14.98 10.68
C THR A 276 2.44 -15.94 11.72
N ASN A 277 3.04 -15.99 12.92
CA ASN A 277 2.75 -16.99 13.95
C ASN A 277 1.87 -16.47 15.09
N GLY A 278 1.32 -15.28 14.97
CA GLY A 278 0.41 -14.73 15.97
C GLY A 278 -0.90 -15.50 16.03
N ARG A 279 -1.50 -15.57 17.24
CA ARG A 279 -2.78 -16.31 17.47
C ARG A 279 -3.92 -15.83 16.57
N TYR A 280 -3.87 -14.57 16.16
CA TYR A 280 -4.91 -13.91 15.37
C TYR A 280 -4.46 -13.61 13.94
N ASP A 281 -3.26 -14.03 13.55
CA ASP A 281 -2.82 -13.90 12.17
C ASP A 281 -3.62 -14.87 11.30
N THR A 282 -4.18 -14.33 10.22
CA THR A 282 -5.03 -15.08 9.29
C THR A 282 -4.27 -15.58 8.07
N GLY A 283 -3.04 -15.08 7.87
CA GLY A 283 -2.23 -15.28 6.68
C GLY A 283 -2.56 -14.32 5.55
N HIS A 284 -3.33 -13.26 5.86
CA HIS A 284 -3.83 -12.31 4.89
C HIS A 284 -2.70 -11.64 4.08
N GLY A 285 -1.64 -11.13 4.74
CA GLY A 285 -0.50 -10.53 4.05
C GLY A 285 0.26 -11.50 3.13
N SER A 286 0.39 -12.78 3.53
CA SER A 286 0.97 -13.81 2.66
C SER A 286 0.07 -14.14 1.47
N HIS A 287 -1.26 -14.12 1.66
CA HIS A 287 -2.22 -14.34 0.58
C HIS A 287 -2.16 -13.20 -0.45
N VAL A 288 -2.16 -11.96 0.00
CA VAL A 288 -1.97 -10.75 -0.82
C VAL A 288 -0.65 -10.82 -1.62
N ALA A 289 0.46 -11.11 -0.95
CA ALA A 289 1.77 -11.24 -1.58
C ALA A 289 1.80 -12.33 -2.67
N GLY A 290 1.10 -13.46 -2.43
CA GLY A 290 1.02 -14.57 -3.38
C GLY A 290 0.30 -14.22 -4.68
N VAL A 291 -0.74 -13.38 -4.64
CA VAL A 291 -1.41 -12.88 -5.85
C VAL A 291 -0.47 -12.03 -6.70
N ILE A 292 0.41 -11.26 -6.06
CA ILE A 292 1.34 -10.35 -6.76
C ILE A 292 2.55 -11.12 -7.31
N ALA A 293 3.19 -11.95 -6.48
CA ALA A 293 4.58 -12.36 -6.70
C ALA A 293 4.92 -13.82 -6.35
N ALA A 294 3.96 -14.75 -6.22
CA ALA A 294 4.30 -16.18 -6.20
C ALA A 294 5.03 -16.57 -7.50
N ALA A 295 6.11 -17.33 -7.41
CA ALA A 295 6.97 -17.63 -8.56
C ALA A 295 6.27 -18.56 -9.56
N ASN A 296 6.15 -18.14 -10.83
CA ASN A 296 5.50 -18.91 -11.89
C ASN A 296 6.43 -19.99 -12.46
N ASN A 297 5.87 -21.09 -12.91
CA ASN A 297 6.58 -22.17 -13.60
C ASN A 297 7.76 -22.73 -12.79
N ASN A 298 7.65 -22.73 -11.48
CA ASN A 298 8.66 -23.29 -10.58
C ASN A 298 8.37 -24.75 -10.19
N GLY A 299 7.25 -25.33 -10.66
CA GLY A 299 6.81 -26.70 -10.36
C GLY A 299 6.22 -26.84 -8.95
N ILE A 300 5.91 -25.75 -8.27
CA ILE A 300 5.39 -25.68 -6.90
C ILE A 300 4.09 -24.87 -6.92
N GLY A 301 3.10 -25.26 -6.14
CA GLY A 301 1.91 -24.51 -5.74
C GLY A 301 1.18 -23.81 -6.88
N ILE A 302 1.31 -22.48 -6.94
CA ILE A 302 0.48 -21.55 -7.72
C ILE A 302 1.33 -20.62 -8.60
N GLY A 303 0.67 -19.91 -9.53
CA GLY A 303 1.25 -18.75 -10.22
C GLY A 303 0.75 -17.43 -9.65
N SER A 304 1.34 -16.33 -10.12
CA SER A 304 0.97 -14.96 -9.75
C SER A 304 1.11 -14.00 -10.94
N ILE A 305 0.71 -12.77 -10.79
CA ILE A 305 0.69 -11.79 -11.89
C ILE A 305 2.11 -11.41 -12.32
N ALA A 306 2.99 -11.10 -11.37
CA ALA A 306 4.33 -10.56 -11.63
C ALA A 306 5.47 -11.37 -10.97
N GLY A 307 5.21 -12.65 -10.67
CA GLY A 307 6.14 -13.53 -9.94
C GLY A 307 7.36 -14.00 -10.72
N GLY A 308 7.46 -13.67 -12.02
CA GLY A 308 8.57 -14.09 -12.86
C GLY A 308 8.55 -15.59 -13.14
N THR A 309 9.69 -16.11 -13.55
CA THR A 309 9.96 -17.56 -13.74
C THR A 309 11.33 -17.87 -13.13
N PRO A 310 11.73 -19.14 -13.03
CA PRO A 310 13.09 -19.48 -12.55
C PRO A 310 14.22 -18.84 -13.37
N GLU A 311 13.99 -18.61 -14.67
CA GLU A 311 14.96 -17.98 -15.57
C GLU A 311 14.89 -16.44 -15.55
N ASN A 312 13.70 -15.89 -15.25
CA ASN A 312 13.45 -14.44 -15.23
C ASN A 312 12.76 -14.09 -13.89
N PRO A 313 13.52 -13.71 -12.86
CA PRO A 313 12.97 -13.41 -11.54
C PRO A 313 11.86 -12.34 -11.58
N GLY A 314 10.86 -12.50 -10.71
CA GLY A 314 9.75 -11.59 -10.57
C GLY A 314 10.05 -10.34 -9.75
N VAL A 315 9.01 -9.55 -9.53
CA VAL A 315 9.04 -8.37 -8.68
C VAL A 315 9.34 -8.74 -7.24
N LYS A 316 9.76 -7.77 -6.42
CA LYS A 316 10.13 -7.98 -5.02
C LYS A 316 9.04 -7.53 -4.08
N ILE A 317 8.75 -8.35 -3.07
CA ILE A 317 7.81 -8.05 -1.98
C ILE A 317 8.58 -7.57 -0.75
N MET A 318 8.31 -6.34 -0.32
CA MET A 318 8.77 -5.80 0.96
C MET A 318 7.64 -5.96 1.99
N SER A 319 7.88 -6.69 3.07
CA SER A 319 6.87 -6.92 4.11
C SER A 319 6.87 -5.78 5.13
N CYS A 320 5.91 -4.90 5.03
CA CYS A 320 5.66 -3.82 5.99
C CYS A 320 4.54 -4.25 6.94
N GLN A 321 4.89 -4.99 8.00
CA GLN A 321 3.90 -5.59 8.89
C GLN A 321 3.32 -4.57 9.85
N ILE A 322 2.05 -4.19 9.64
CA ILE A 322 1.29 -3.26 10.50
C ILE A 322 0.25 -3.97 11.38
N PHE A 323 -0.02 -5.26 11.14
CA PHE A 323 -0.84 -6.12 11.99
C PHE A 323 -0.05 -7.34 12.42
N SER A 324 0.06 -7.61 13.72
CA SER A 324 0.89 -8.70 14.23
C SER A 324 0.22 -9.43 15.40
N GLY A 325 -0.36 -10.59 15.14
CA GLY A 325 -1.02 -11.39 16.16
C GLY A 325 -2.18 -10.65 16.84
N SER A 326 -2.08 -10.46 18.16
CA SER A 326 -3.05 -9.68 18.95
C SER A 326 -2.76 -8.17 18.97
N LEU A 327 -1.63 -7.75 18.41
CA LEU A 327 -1.29 -6.35 18.31
C LEU A 327 -2.11 -5.73 17.18
N ALA A 328 -2.99 -4.81 17.53
CA ALA A 328 -3.64 -3.97 16.55
C ALA A 328 -2.59 -2.99 16.01
N GLY A 329 -2.49 -2.85 14.70
CA GLY A 329 -1.72 -1.78 14.10
C GLY A 329 -2.31 -0.43 14.49
N THR A 330 -1.46 0.59 14.51
CA THR A 330 -1.86 1.96 14.79
C THR A 330 -1.54 2.87 13.61
N VAL A 331 -2.11 4.08 13.59
CA VAL A 331 -1.75 5.10 12.60
C VAL A 331 -0.25 5.40 12.65
N LEU A 332 0.37 5.38 13.85
CA LEU A 332 1.83 5.54 13.99
C LEU A 332 2.61 4.45 13.24
N ASP A 333 2.17 3.19 13.37
CA ASP A 333 2.82 2.05 12.69
C ASP A 333 2.67 2.15 11.19
N GLU A 334 1.50 2.53 10.73
CA GLU A 334 1.16 2.73 9.33
C GLU A 334 2.02 3.81 8.68
N VAL A 335 2.06 5.03 9.25
CA VAL A 335 2.79 6.16 8.64
C VAL A 335 4.29 5.88 8.59
N ARG A 336 4.83 5.20 9.62
CA ARG A 336 6.21 4.71 9.62
C ARG A 336 6.46 3.73 8.49
N ALA A 337 5.56 2.77 8.29
CA ALA A 337 5.63 1.77 7.23
C ALA A 337 5.59 2.42 5.83
N ILE A 338 4.73 3.41 5.62
CA ILE A 338 4.60 4.13 4.36
C ILE A 338 5.91 4.85 3.99
N LYS A 339 6.45 5.65 4.93
CA LYS A 339 7.72 6.36 4.68
C LYS A 339 8.88 5.39 4.48
N TYR A 340 8.98 4.35 5.33
CA TYR A 340 9.99 3.29 5.20
C TYR A 340 9.95 2.65 3.81
N ALA A 341 8.77 2.32 3.31
CA ALA A 341 8.60 1.72 1.98
C ALA A 341 9.15 2.62 0.87
N ALA A 342 8.81 3.92 0.89
CA ALA A 342 9.34 4.89 -0.09
C ALA A 342 10.86 5.01 -0.03
N ASP A 343 11.42 5.13 1.18
CA ASP A 343 12.86 5.35 1.40
C ASP A 343 13.71 4.13 1.02
N ASN A 344 13.13 2.93 1.07
CA ASN A 344 13.77 1.67 0.71
C ASN A 344 13.41 1.17 -0.71
N GLY A 345 12.89 2.07 -1.56
CA GLY A 345 12.78 1.87 -2.99
C GLY A 345 11.50 1.18 -3.47
N ALA A 346 10.50 0.98 -2.61
CA ALA A 346 9.19 0.54 -3.06
C ALA A 346 8.53 1.63 -3.92
N VAL A 347 7.94 1.22 -5.03
CA VAL A 347 7.26 2.11 -5.98
C VAL A 347 5.75 1.83 -6.05
N ILE A 348 5.30 0.76 -5.42
CA ILE A 348 3.89 0.40 -5.27
C ILE A 348 3.64 0.12 -3.80
N LEU A 349 2.62 0.78 -3.24
CA LEU A 349 2.12 0.56 -1.90
C LEU A 349 0.82 -0.24 -1.99
N GLN A 350 0.84 -1.47 -1.49
CA GLN A 350 -0.29 -2.40 -1.48
C GLN A 350 -0.99 -2.34 -0.13
N CYS A 351 -2.24 -1.85 -0.09
CA CYS A 351 -3.01 -1.59 1.12
C CYS A 351 -4.37 -2.30 1.06
N SER A 352 -4.44 -3.50 1.64
CA SER A 352 -5.70 -4.26 1.74
C SER A 352 -6.42 -4.00 3.06
N TRP A 353 -6.56 -2.75 3.45
CA TRP A 353 -7.21 -2.26 4.66
C TRP A 353 -7.81 -0.86 4.43
N GLY A 354 -8.56 -0.33 5.39
CA GLY A 354 -9.14 1.00 5.33
C GLY A 354 -10.12 1.26 6.48
N TYR A 355 -10.70 2.46 6.49
CA TYR A 355 -11.74 2.83 7.44
C TYR A 355 -13.10 2.34 6.97
N ILE A 356 -14.04 2.16 7.89
CA ILE A 356 -15.38 1.65 7.55
C ILE A 356 -16.14 2.69 6.74
N SER A 357 -16.65 2.30 5.54
CA SER A 357 -17.54 3.14 4.73
C SER A 357 -18.98 3.19 5.24
N GLY A 358 -19.28 2.39 6.25
CA GLY A 358 -20.64 2.21 6.76
C GLY A 358 -21.40 1.11 6.00
N ALA A 359 -22.20 0.32 6.72
CA ALA A 359 -23.03 -0.69 6.09
C ALA A 359 -24.04 -0.04 5.13
N ALA A 360 -24.30 -0.64 3.98
CA ALA A 360 -25.32 -0.20 3.04
C ALA A 360 -26.73 -0.53 3.57
N ASN A 361 -27.05 0.06 4.70
CA ASN A 361 -28.42 0.17 5.15
C ASN A 361 -28.99 1.45 4.53
N PRO A 362 -30.00 1.40 3.66
CA PRO A 362 -30.58 2.60 3.06
C PRO A 362 -31.15 3.59 4.10
N TYR A 363 -31.27 3.17 5.36
CA TYR A 363 -31.80 3.98 6.45
C TYR A 363 -30.73 4.50 7.42
N ASP A 364 -29.50 3.98 7.39
CA ASP A 364 -28.46 4.32 8.37
C ASP A 364 -27.05 4.08 7.81
N TRP A 365 -26.75 4.73 6.69
CA TRP A 365 -25.40 4.76 6.18
C TRP A 365 -24.60 5.87 6.86
N SER A 366 -23.71 5.48 7.75
CA SER A 366 -22.86 6.38 8.51
C SER A 366 -21.38 6.04 8.25
N PRO A 367 -20.77 6.59 7.19
CA PRO A 367 -19.36 6.40 6.93
C PRO A 367 -18.52 7.09 8.01
N GLN A 368 -17.34 6.55 8.31
CA GLN A 368 -16.41 7.17 9.26
C GLN A 368 -15.94 8.55 8.75
N PHE A 369 -15.75 8.69 7.44
CA PHE A 369 -15.46 9.97 6.77
C PHE A 369 -16.40 10.15 5.58
N SER A 370 -17.03 11.32 5.49
CA SER A 370 -18.01 11.63 4.45
C SER A 370 -17.40 12.15 3.14
N ASP A 371 -16.22 12.75 3.25
CA ASP A 371 -15.53 13.42 2.14
C ASP A 371 -14.01 13.56 2.38
N ASP A 372 -13.31 14.01 1.34
CA ASP A 372 -11.85 14.16 1.32
C ASP A 372 -11.35 15.15 2.38
N ASP A 373 -12.08 16.27 2.56
CA ASP A 373 -11.67 17.31 3.50
C ASP A 373 -11.79 16.82 4.94
N GLN A 374 -12.86 16.10 5.27
CA GLN A 374 -13.03 15.52 6.59
C GLN A 374 -11.93 14.49 6.89
N TRP A 375 -11.62 13.59 5.95
CA TRP A 375 -10.54 12.63 6.14
C TRP A 375 -9.19 13.32 6.29
N LYS A 376 -8.80 14.21 5.37
CA LYS A 376 -7.51 14.92 5.39
C LYS A 376 -7.32 15.77 6.65
N THR A 377 -8.35 16.49 7.06
CA THR A 377 -8.26 17.36 8.24
C THR A 377 -8.25 16.59 9.55
N SER A 378 -8.85 15.41 9.58
CA SER A 378 -8.82 14.54 10.76
C SER A 378 -7.53 13.71 10.87
N ASN A 379 -6.82 13.48 9.75
CA ASN A 379 -5.68 12.57 9.63
C ASN A 379 -4.52 13.22 8.85
N VAL A 380 -4.06 14.37 9.33
CA VAL A 380 -3.03 15.14 8.61
C VAL A 380 -1.72 14.37 8.49
N LEU A 381 -1.32 13.63 9.52
CA LEU A 381 -0.08 12.84 9.50
C LEU A 381 -0.18 11.67 8.50
N GLU A 382 -1.30 10.93 8.53
CA GLU A 382 -1.56 9.83 7.58
C GLU A 382 -1.55 10.34 6.14
N PHE A 383 -2.31 11.42 5.90
CA PHE A 383 -2.32 12.06 4.58
C PHE A 383 -0.92 12.47 4.13
N LYS A 384 -0.12 13.08 5.02
CA LYS A 384 1.24 13.51 4.71
C LYS A 384 2.21 12.35 4.43
N ALA A 385 2.05 11.22 5.10
CA ALA A 385 2.84 10.03 4.81
C ALA A 385 2.50 9.43 3.44
N LEU A 386 1.20 9.35 3.10
CA LEU A 386 0.74 8.88 1.79
C LEU A 386 1.16 9.84 0.67
N ASP A 387 1.02 11.15 0.87
CA ASP A 387 1.48 12.21 -0.02
C ASP A 387 3.00 12.12 -0.27
N TYR A 388 3.77 11.84 0.79
CA TYR A 388 5.21 11.58 0.69
C TYR A 388 5.50 10.39 -0.23
N PHE A 389 4.78 9.27 -0.10
CA PHE A 389 4.97 8.11 -0.96
C PHE A 389 4.64 8.43 -2.43
N VAL A 390 3.49 9.08 -2.68
CA VAL A 390 3.07 9.46 -4.04
C VAL A 390 4.12 10.30 -4.75
N HIS A 391 4.71 11.27 -4.04
CA HIS A 391 5.61 12.25 -4.67
C HIS A 391 7.10 11.95 -4.55
N ASN A 392 7.51 11.11 -3.57
CA ASN A 392 8.93 10.91 -3.26
C ASN A 392 9.42 9.47 -3.46
N ALA A 393 8.53 8.50 -3.68
CA ALA A 393 8.94 7.17 -4.10
C ALA A 393 9.47 7.17 -5.54
N GLY A 394 10.18 6.11 -5.92
CA GLY A 394 10.81 6.03 -7.23
C GLY A 394 11.96 7.04 -7.40
N SER A 395 12.29 7.36 -8.64
CA SER A 395 13.41 8.26 -8.96
C SER A 395 13.20 8.91 -10.33
N PRO A 396 13.57 10.19 -10.50
CA PRO A 396 13.61 10.85 -11.82
C PRO A 396 14.48 10.14 -12.85
N ASP A 397 15.48 9.39 -12.39
CA ASP A 397 16.41 8.62 -13.24
C ASP A 397 16.04 7.13 -13.31
N GLY A 398 14.97 6.70 -12.61
CA GLY A 398 14.50 5.31 -12.55
C GLY A 398 13.42 4.98 -13.56
N VAL A 399 12.80 3.82 -13.40
CA VAL A 399 11.66 3.39 -14.22
C VAL A 399 10.44 4.26 -13.99
N ILE A 400 10.22 4.69 -12.75
CA ILE A 400 9.08 5.53 -12.37
C ILE A 400 9.53 6.68 -11.45
N GLU A 401 8.95 7.87 -11.68
CA GLU A 401 8.98 9.03 -10.78
C GLU A 401 7.64 9.13 -10.06
N GLY A 402 7.68 9.13 -8.72
CA GLY A 402 6.50 9.03 -7.85
C GLY A 402 6.11 7.58 -7.56
N GLY A 403 5.17 7.39 -6.62
CA GLY A 403 4.67 6.10 -6.17
C GLY A 403 3.20 5.86 -6.50
N ILE A 404 2.83 4.60 -6.69
CA ILE A 404 1.43 4.18 -6.90
C ILE A 404 0.90 3.58 -5.60
N VAL A 405 -0.14 4.19 -5.05
CA VAL A 405 -0.84 3.69 -3.85
C VAL A 405 -2.11 2.99 -4.28
N VAL A 406 -2.26 1.71 -3.91
CA VAL A 406 -3.40 0.87 -4.27
C VAL A 406 -4.10 0.41 -3.00
N PHE A 407 -5.39 0.73 -2.89
CA PHE A 407 -6.23 0.39 -1.75
C PHE A 407 -7.40 -0.51 -2.13
N ALA A 408 -7.80 -1.38 -1.21
CA ALA A 408 -9.08 -2.07 -1.28
C ALA A 408 -10.24 -1.08 -1.05
N ALA A 409 -11.32 -1.15 -1.85
CA ALA A 409 -12.45 -0.23 -1.75
C ALA A 409 -13.32 -0.44 -0.50
N GLY A 410 -13.24 -1.64 0.13
CA GLY A 410 -14.05 -2.02 1.30
C GLY A 410 -15.10 -3.09 1.00
N ASN A 411 -15.63 -3.73 2.06
CA ASN A 411 -16.47 -4.93 1.98
C ASN A 411 -17.84 -4.77 2.67
N GLU A 412 -18.36 -3.54 2.72
CA GLU A 412 -19.56 -3.18 3.46
C GLU A 412 -20.80 -3.02 2.59
N TYR A 413 -20.77 -3.37 1.29
CA TYR A 413 -21.84 -3.11 0.29
C TYR A 413 -22.12 -1.61 0.12
N ALA A 414 -21.20 -0.74 0.52
CA ALA A 414 -21.42 0.69 0.58
C ALA A 414 -21.35 1.35 -0.81
N PRO A 415 -22.17 2.40 -1.05
CA PRO A 415 -22.17 3.12 -2.32
C PRO A 415 -20.99 4.12 -2.45
N ALA A 416 -19.95 3.93 -1.66
CA ALA A 416 -18.68 4.66 -1.71
C ALA A 416 -17.54 3.75 -1.26
N ALA A 417 -16.34 3.97 -1.80
CA ALA A 417 -15.13 3.37 -1.28
C ALA A 417 -14.82 3.91 0.14
N SER A 418 -14.12 3.12 0.93
CA SER A 418 -13.61 3.56 2.24
C SER A 418 -12.44 4.53 2.06
N TYR A 419 -12.17 5.36 3.08
CA TYR A 419 -10.91 6.10 3.15
C TYR A 419 -9.81 5.19 3.72
N PRO A 420 -8.56 5.38 3.31
CA PRO A 420 -8.01 6.34 2.34
C PRO A 420 -8.34 6.04 0.87
N ALA A 421 -8.84 4.84 0.52
CA ALA A 421 -9.09 4.40 -0.85
C ALA A 421 -9.89 5.42 -1.70
N ALA A 422 -10.88 6.10 -1.10
CA ALA A 422 -11.75 7.05 -1.78
C ALA A 422 -11.04 8.32 -2.25
N TYR A 423 -9.82 8.60 -1.76
CA TYR A 423 -9.10 9.82 -2.12
C TYR A 423 -8.60 9.74 -3.59
N PRO A 424 -8.81 10.79 -4.41
CA PRO A 424 -8.63 10.71 -5.87
C PRO A 424 -7.22 10.39 -6.36
N GLU A 425 -6.18 10.63 -5.55
CA GLU A 425 -4.81 10.33 -5.93
C GLU A 425 -4.47 8.83 -5.82
N PHE A 426 -5.31 8.05 -5.15
CA PHE A 426 -5.07 6.62 -4.95
C PHE A 426 -5.90 5.77 -5.91
N VAL A 427 -5.43 4.54 -6.11
CA VAL A 427 -6.16 3.54 -6.89
C VAL A 427 -7.04 2.74 -5.94
N SER A 428 -8.35 2.87 -6.08
CA SER A 428 -9.35 2.18 -5.26
C SER A 428 -9.97 1.01 -6.00
N VAL A 429 -9.87 -0.20 -5.44
CA VAL A 429 -10.18 -1.44 -6.15
C VAL A 429 -11.44 -2.11 -5.60
N ALA A 430 -12.49 -2.18 -6.40
CA ALA A 430 -13.69 -2.98 -6.13
C ALA A 430 -13.49 -4.45 -6.57
N ALA A 431 -14.28 -5.35 -5.98
CA ALA A 431 -14.20 -6.78 -6.22
C ALA A 431 -15.22 -7.29 -7.25
N THR A 432 -14.77 -8.19 -8.14
CA THR A 432 -15.64 -8.93 -9.08
C THR A 432 -15.57 -10.43 -8.83
N ALA A 433 -16.67 -11.12 -9.21
CA ALA A 433 -16.77 -12.57 -9.29
C ALA A 433 -16.25 -13.09 -10.65
N GLY A 434 -16.13 -14.40 -10.80
CA GLY A 434 -15.64 -15.07 -12.01
C GLY A 434 -16.61 -15.07 -13.21
N ASP A 435 -17.64 -14.22 -13.16
CA ASP A 435 -18.63 -13.98 -14.22
C ASP A 435 -18.75 -12.48 -14.56
N TYR A 436 -17.76 -11.67 -14.19
CA TYR A 436 -17.72 -10.22 -14.31
C TYR A 436 -18.72 -9.45 -13.45
N THR A 437 -19.60 -10.12 -12.69
CA THR A 437 -20.52 -9.41 -11.81
C THR A 437 -19.80 -8.85 -10.58
N PRO A 438 -20.27 -7.73 -10.00
CA PRO A 438 -19.76 -7.27 -8.70
C PRO A 438 -19.86 -8.38 -7.65
N ALA A 439 -18.82 -8.55 -6.82
CA ALA A 439 -18.90 -9.43 -5.65
C ALA A 439 -19.95 -8.90 -4.66
N VAL A 440 -20.66 -9.81 -3.98
CA VAL A 440 -21.84 -9.45 -3.17
C VAL A 440 -21.53 -8.53 -1.99
N TYR A 441 -20.27 -8.46 -1.57
CA TYR A 441 -19.82 -7.64 -0.45
C TYR A 441 -19.18 -6.30 -0.88
N THR A 442 -18.83 -6.13 -2.18
CA THR A 442 -17.98 -5.04 -2.61
C THR A 442 -18.58 -3.65 -2.40
N ASN A 443 -17.77 -2.71 -1.94
CA ASN A 443 -18.08 -1.29 -2.06
C ASN A 443 -17.98 -0.85 -3.52
N TYR A 444 -18.71 0.21 -3.87
CA TYR A 444 -18.86 0.69 -5.25
C TYR A 444 -19.18 2.20 -5.28
N GLY A 445 -19.10 2.83 -6.43
CA GLY A 445 -19.56 4.22 -6.60
C GLY A 445 -18.47 5.26 -6.26
N LYS A 446 -18.79 6.23 -5.40
CA LYS A 446 -17.90 7.35 -5.10
C LYS A 446 -16.53 6.85 -4.63
N GLY A 447 -15.46 7.32 -5.25
CA GLY A 447 -14.08 6.99 -4.90
C GLY A 447 -13.58 5.64 -5.43
N THR A 448 -14.44 4.78 -6.00
CA THR A 448 -13.98 3.54 -6.66
C THR A 448 -13.42 3.86 -8.04
N THR A 449 -12.19 3.44 -8.34
CA THR A 449 -11.51 3.79 -9.60
C THR A 449 -11.39 2.64 -10.58
N ILE A 450 -11.25 1.40 -10.11
CA ILE A 450 -11.10 0.20 -10.94
C ILE A 450 -11.64 -1.04 -10.22
N SER A 451 -11.87 -2.12 -10.95
CA SER A 451 -12.30 -3.41 -10.39
C SER A 451 -11.31 -4.52 -10.74
N ALA A 452 -11.27 -5.57 -9.92
CA ALA A 452 -10.47 -6.77 -10.18
C ALA A 452 -11.12 -8.00 -9.53
N PRO A 453 -10.69 -9.24 -9.88
CA PRO A 453 -11.15 -10.45 -9.23
C PRO A 453 -10.94 -10.42 -7.72
N GLY A 454 -12.01 -10.49 -6.93
CA GLY A 454 -11.95 -10.53 -5.46
C GLY A 454 -12.52 -11.84 -4.88
N GLY A 455 -13.17 -12.64 -5.73
CA GLY A 455 -13.89 -13.82 -5.30
C GLY A 455 -15.29 -13.51 -4.76
N ASP A 456 -16.12 -14.54 -4.61
CA ASP A 456 -17.49 -14.40 -4.10
C ASP A 456 -18.02 -15.76 -3.59
N GLN A 457 -17.67 -16.14 -2.36
CA GLN A 457 -18.02 -17.43 -1.79
C GLN A 457 -19.54 -17.61 -1.71
N ASP A 458 -20.25 -16.58 -1.26
CA ASP A 458 -21.70 -16.60 -1.07
C ASP A 458 -22.45 -16.82 -2.40
N TYR A 459 -21.93 -16.27 -3.49
CA TYR A 459 -22.51 -16.41 -4.82
C TYR A 459 -22.29 -17.81 -5.43
N TYR A 460 -21.11 -18.40 -5.19
CA TYR A 460 -20.74 -19.72 -5.69
C TYR A 460 -21.16 -20.86 -4.76
N TYR A 461 -21.70 -20.55 -3.58
CA TYR A 461 -22.24 -21.56 -2.67
C TYR A 461 -23.45 -22.26 -3.29
N GLU A 462 -23.47 -23.59 -3.25
CA GLU A 462 -24.62 -24.41 -3.61
C GLU A 462 -25.18 -25.11 -2.35
N TYR A 463 -26.49 -25.00 -2.12
CA TYR A 463 -27.13 -25.52 -0.94
C TYR A 463 -26.92 -27.02 -0.82
N GLY A 464 -26.39 -27.47 0.30
CA GLY A 464 -26.16 -28.89 0.60
C GLY A 464 -24.71 -29.37 0.46
N GLU A 465 -23.77 -28.53 0.01
CA GLU A 465 -22.36 -28.93 -0.24
C GLU A 465 -21.43 -28.86 0.98
N GLY A 466 -21.88 -28.40 2.15
CA GLY A 466 -21.05 -28.31 3.38
C GLY A 466 -20.20 -27.04 3.48
N GLY A 467 -19.44 -26.91 4.57
CA GLY A 467 -18.83 -25.65 5.03
C GLY A 467 -17.77 -25.00 4.13
N ASN A 468 -17.24 -25.70 3.12
CA ASN A 468 -16.29 -25.15 2.13
C ASN A 468 -16.92 -24.91 0.77
N ALA A 469 -18.25 -25.07 0.66
CA ALA A 469 -18.98 -24.81 -0.56
C ALA A 469 -18.76 -23.36 -1.03
N GLY A 470 -18.62 -23.17 -2.34
CA GLY A 470 -18.33 -21.87 -2.93
C GLY A 470 -16.86 -21.42 -2.89
N ALA A 471 -15.96 -22.14 -2.18
CA ALA A 471 -14.56 -21.76 -2.07
C ALA A 471 -13.83 -21.64 -3.42
N LEU A 472 -14.21 -22.44 -4.42
CA LEU A 472 -13.67 -22.35 -5.79
C LEU A 472 -13.97 -21.00 -6.46
N GLY A 473 -14.99 -20.29 -6.00
CA GLY A 473 -15.32 -18.93 -6.45
C GLY A 473 -14.47 -17.84 -5.79
N CYS A 474 -13.67 -18.21 -4.78
CA CYS A 474 -12.73 -17.32 -4.11
C CYS A 474 -11.36 -17.30 -4.83
N ILE A 475 -10.44 -16.50 -4.32
CA ILE A 475 -9.09 -16.36 -4.85
C ILE A 475 -8.16 -17.34 -4.12
N LEU A 476 -7.50 -18.22 -4.89
CA LEU A 476 -6.48 -19.14 -4.38
C LEU A 476 -5.12 -18.43 -4.35
N SER A 477 -4.46 -18.44 -3.18
CA SER A 477 -3.13 -17.88 -3.02
C SER A 477 -2.32 -18.58 -1.92
N THR A 478 -1.11 -18.09 -1.65
CA THR A 478 -0.21 -18.60 -0.62
C THR A 478 -0.70 -18.29 0.79
N LEU A 479 -0.48 -19.21 1.71
CA LEU A 479 -0.80 -19.06 3.13
C LEU A 479 0.34 -19.61 3.99
N PRO A 480 0.61 -19.03 5.16
CA PRO A 480 1.55 -19.62 6.11
C PRO A 480 1.10 -21.03 6.55
N TYR A 481 2.04 -21.93 6.75
CA TYR A 481 1.75 -23.32 7.15
C TYR A 481 1.02 -23.43 8.50
N ASN A 482 1.26 -22.51 9.41
CA ASN A 482 0.58 -22.46 10.71
C ASN A 482 -0.91 -22.08 10.59
N VAL A 483 -1.30 -21.39 9.53
CA VAL A 483 -2.71 -21.00 9.27
C VAL A 483 -3.49 -22.17 8.68
N THR A 484 -2.90 -22.92 7.76
CA THR A 484 -3.58 -24.04 7.09
C THR A 484 -3.71 -25.28 7.96
N GLY A 485 -2.89 -25.41 9.01
CA GLY A 485 -2.91 -26.54 9.93
C GLY A 485 -2.58 -27.90 9.30
N THR A 486 -2.10 -27.93 8.06
CA THR A 486 -1.84 -29.14 7.28
C THR A 486 -0.37 -29.20 6.87
N ALA A 487 0.20 -30.41 6.92
CA ALA A 487 1.49 -30.73 6.32
C ALA A 487 1.26 -31.47 5.00
N GLY A 488 2.08 -31.20 3.99
CA GLY A 488 2.03 -31.90 2.70
C GLY A 488 1.85 -30.94 1.51
N PRO A 489 1.67 -31.47 0.29
CA PRO A 489 1.69 -30.66 -0.93
C PRO A 489 0.55 -29.65 -1.07
N LEU A 490 -0.51 -29.77 -0.27
CA LEU A 490 -1.64 -28.81 -0.22
C LEU A 490 -1.46 -27.75 0.88
N ALA A 491 -0.52 -27.98 1.81
CA ALA A 491 -0.24 -27.02 2.88
C ALA A 491 0.41 -25.76 2.30
N GLY A 492 0.12 -24.63 2.90
CA GLY A 492 0.64 -23.34 2.46
C GLY A 492 -0.22 -22.64 1.39
N TYR A 493 -1.41 -23.18 1.06
CA TYR A 493 -2.31 -22.58 0.07
C TYR A 493 -3.75 -22.59 0.56
N GLY A 494 -4.52 -21.60 0.14
CA GLY A 494 -5.95 -21.55 0.45
C GLY A 494 -6.66 -20.40 -0.24
N TYR A 495 -7.96 -20.38 -0.03
CA TYR A 495 -8.88 -19.45 -0.65
C TYR A 495 -9.28 -18.34 0.31
N MET A 496 -9.31 -17.13 -0.18
CA MET A 496 -9.88 -15.95 0.48
C MET A 496 -10.72 -15.15 -0.51
N GLU A 497 -11.60 -14.31 0.00
CA GLU A 497 -12.38 -13.35 -0.78
C GLU A 497 -12.33 -11.96 -0.15
N GLY A 498 -12.55 -10.93 -0.95
CA GLY A 498 -12.60 -9.55 -0.50
C GLY A 498 -12.07 -8.57 -1.54
N THR A 499 -12.39 -7.30 -1.37
CA THR A 499 -11.65 -6.23 -2.07
C THR A 499 -10.16 -6.27 -1.73
N SER A 500 -9.82 -6.87 -0.58
CA SER A 500 -8.45 -7.21 -0.17
C SER A 500 -7.73 -8.17 -1.11
N MET A 501 -8.46 -9.05 -1.84
CA MET A 501 -7.90 -9.93 -2.86
C MET A 501 -7.95 -9.29 -4.25
N ALA A 502 -8.92 -8.41 -4.51
CA ALA A 502 -8.98 -7.62 -5.73
C ALA A 502 -7.81 -6.62 -5.83
N CYS A 503 -7.48 -5.95 -4.72
CA CYS A 503 -6.42 -4.96 -4.62
C CYS A 503 -5.05 -5.47 -5.11
N PRO A 504 -4.53 -6.62 -4.64
CA PRO A 504 -3.24 -7.14 -5.10
C PRO A 504 -3.22 -7.57 -6.57
N HIS A 505 -4.36 -7.86 -7.20
CA HIS A 505 -4.40 -8.05 -8.65
C HIS A 505 -3.99 -6.76 -9.38
N VAL A 506 -4.52 -5.63 -8.94
CA VAL A 506 -4.18 -4.33 -9.52
C VAL A 506 -2.72 -3.96 -9.23
N SER A 507 -2.26 -4.13 -7.99
CA SER A 507 -0.84 -3.93 -7.65
C SER A 507 0.09 -4.81 -8.47
N GLY A 508 -0.28 -6.09 -8.69
CA GLY A 508 0.46 -7.02 -9.53
C GLY A 508 0.50 -6.59 -11.00
N VAL A 509 -0.62 -6.11 -11.55
CA VAL A 509 -0.69 -5.60 -12.92
C VAL A 509 0.15 -4.35 -13.09
N VAL A 510 0.08 -3.41 -12.14
CA VAL A 510 0.96 -2.21 -12.14
C VAL A 510 2.43 -2.63 -12.06
N ALA A 511 2.77 -3.57 -11.17
CA ALA A 511 4.13 -4.08 -11.04
C ALA A 511 4.64 -4.76 -12.33
N LEU A 512 3.77 -5.52 -13.01
CA LEU A 512 4.08 -6.14 -14.29
C LEU A 512 4.28 -5.10 -15.41
N GLY A 513 3.46 -4.04 -15.43
CA GLY A 513 3.60 -2.93 -16.38
C GLY A 513 4.91 -2.16 -16.17
N LEU A 514 5.26 -1.85 -14.92
CA LEU A 514 6.54 -1.22 -14.59
C LEU A 514 7.73 -2.12 -14.91
N SER A 515 7.60 -3.44 -14.70
CA SER A 515 8.59 -4.42 -15.15
C SER A 515 8.77 -4.39 -16.67
N TYR A 516 7.68 -4.22 -17.40
CA TYR A 516 7.73 -4.09 -18.86
C TYR A 516 8.35 -2.76 -19.31
N ALA A 517 8.04 -1.64 -18.60
CA ALA A 517 8.73 -0.36 -18.81
C ALA A 517 10.24 -0.49 -18.57
N ALA A 518 10.65 -1.16 -17.49
CA ALA A 518 12.06 -1.46 -17.20
C ALA A 518 12.72 -2.25 -18.35
N LYS A 519 12.06 -3.31 -18.83
CA LYS A 519 12.53 -4.11 -19.97
C LYS A 519 12.68 -3.27 -21.24
N LEU A 520 11.76 -2.33 -21.48
CA LEU A 520 11.79 -1.42 -22.62
C LEU A 520 12.71 -0.22 -22.42
N ARG A 521 13.28 -0.05 -21.23
CA ARG A 521 14.08 1.14 -20.83
C ARG A 521 13.27 2.44 -20.94
N LYS A 522 12.03 2.41 -20.43
CA LYS A 522 11.15 3.55 -20.36
C LYS A 522 11.14 4.14 -18.96
N HIS A 523 11.02 5.46 -18.89
CA HIS A 523 10.73 6.23 -17.69
C HIS A 523 9.29 6.72 -17.77
N VAL A 524 8.50 6.46 -16.73
CA VAL A 524 7.10 6.88 -16.63
C VAL A 524 6.86 7.68 -15.35
N LYS A 525 5.78 8.45 -15.32
CA LYS A 525 5.33 9.15 -14.11
C LYS A 525 4.16 8.42 -13.48
N ALA A 526 4.05 8.52 -12.15
CA ALA A 526 3.00 7.84 -11.40
C ALA A 526 1.59 8.18 -11.91
N ASP A 527 1.32 9.47 -12.23
CA ASP A 527 0.02 9.88 -12.77
C ASP A 527 -0.25 9.29 -14.15
N GLU A 528 0.76 9.27 -15.03
CA GLU A 528 0.65 8.62 -16.35
C GLU A 528 0.31 7.13 -16.22
N VAL A 529 0.96 6.42 -15.28
CA VAL A 529 0.68 5.01 -15.00
C VAL A 529 -0.76 4.80 -14.52
N LYS A 530 -1.27 5.65 -13.63
CA LYS A 530 -2.66 5.60 -13.16
C LYS A 530 -3.66 5.84 -14.30
N ASP A 531 -3.41 6.84 -15.13
CA ASP A 531 -4.27 7.16 -16.28
C ASP A 531 -4.33 6.01 -17.29
N LEU A 532 -3.18 5.38 -17.58
CA LEU A 532 -3.10 4.21 -18.45
C LEU A 532 -3.83 3.01 -17.86
N LEU A 533 -3.66 2.76 -16.55
CA LEU A 533 -4.36 1.70 -15.83
C LEU A 533 -5.89 1.85 -15.95
N HIS A 534 -6.39 3.06 -15.74
CA HIS A 534 -7.82 3.35 -15.81
C HIS A 534 -8.36 3.29 -17.25
N SER A 535 -7.64 3.84 -18.22
CA SER A 535 -8.09 3.91 -19.62
C SER A 535 -8.06 2.56 -20.34
N THR A 536 -7.27 1.59 -19.86
CA THR A 536 -7.16 0.24 -20.42
C THR A 536 -8.07 -0.78 -19.75
N ALA A 537 -8.82 -0.39 -18.71
CA ALA A 537 -9.75 -1.26 -18.02
C ALA A 537 -10.90 -1.73 -18.94
N ARG A 538 -11.31 -2.99 -18.79
CA ARG A 538 -12.40 -3.58 -19.59
C ARG A 538 -13.77 -3.23 -19.00
N PRO A 539 -14.73 -2.74 -19.82
CA PRO A 539 -16.09 -2.53 -19.35
C PRO A 539 -16.74 -3.84 -18.85
N LEU A 540 -17.36 -3.82 -17.68
CA LEU A 540 -17.96 -4.99 -17.02
C LEU A 540 -19.39 -5.25 -17.48
N GLU A 541 -20.19 -4.22 -17.65
CA GLU A 541 -21.65 -4.30 -17.75
C GLU A 541 -22.14 -5.07 -18.98
N GLN A 542 -21.38 -5.09 -20.07
CA GLN A 542 -21.69 -5.85 -21.28
C GLN A 542 -21.74 -7.37 -21.03
N TYR A 543 -21.14 -7.85 -19.95
CA TYR A 543 -21.08 -9.25 -19.58
C TYR A 543 -22.19 -9.67 -18.59
N TRP A 544 -22.96 -8.72 -18.06
CA TRP A 544 -24.02 -9.01 -17.08
C TRP A 544 -25.26 -9.58 -17.77
N ASN A 545 -25.17 -10.86 -18.17
CA ASN A 545 -26.23 -11.58 -18.89
C ASN A 545 -27.33 -12.13 -17.97
N MET A 546 -27.26 -11.87 -16.66
CA MET A 546 -28.13 -12.51 -15.65
C MET A 546 -29.44 -11.76 -15.37
N GLY A 547 -29.70 -10.68 -16.10
CA GLY A 547 -30.78 -9.77 -15.80
C GLY A 547 -30.39 -8.73 -14.74
N GLU A 548 -31.38 -8.21 -14.00
CA GLU A 548 -31.14 -7.11 -13.04
C GLU A 548 -30.79 -7.59 -11.64
N LEU A 549 -31.02 -8.85 -11.32
CA LEU A 549 -30.81 -9.43 -9.97
C LEU A 549 -29.79 -10.57 -10.02
N LYS A 550 -28.78 -10.47 -9.15
CA LYS A 550 -27.83 -11.54 -8.83
C LYS A 550 -28.31 -12.22 -7.54
N TYR A 551 -28.59 -13.52 -7.60
CA TYR A 551 -29.01 -14.32 -6.46
C TYR A 551 -27.83 -15.03 -5.81
N PHE A 552 -27.76 -15.03 -4.49
CA PHE A 552 -26.69 -15.66 -3.72
C PHE A 552 -27.21 -16.17 -2.36
N TYR A 553 -26.44 -17.02 -1.70
CA TYR A 553 -26.74 -17.50 -0.36
C TYR A 553 -25.88 -16.73 0.65
N LYS A 554 -26.54 -15.95 1.52
CA LYS A 554 -25.88 -15.21 2.59
C LYS A 554 -25.76 -16.07 3.83
N PHE A 555 -24.56 -16.22 4.35
CA PHE A 555 -24.32 -16.84 5.65
C PHE A 555 -24.62 -15.84 6.77
N VAL A 556 -25.49 -16.23 7.69
CA VAL A 556 -25.81 -15.45 8.90
C VAL A 556 -25.27 -16.23 10.08
N THR A 557 -24.31 -15.65 10.80
CA THR A 557 -23.65 -16.22 11.98
C THR A 557 -23.11 -17.66 11.84
N ASP A 558 -21.81 -17.82 11.83
CA ASP A 558 -21.05 -19.09 11.94
C ASP A 558 -21.55 -20.26 11.08
N LEU A 559 -22.03 -20.02 9.86
CA LEU A 559 -22.50 -21.04 8.92
C LEU A 559 -23.74 -21.84 9.39
N SER A 560 -24.42 -21.42 10.45
CA SER A 560 -25.57 -22.15 10.99
C SER A 560 -26.88 -21.85 10.26
N GLU A 561 -27.01 -20.69 9.63
CA GLU A 561 -28.17 -20.29 8.84
C GLU A 561 -27.74 -19.70 7.49
N VAL A 562 -28.37 -20.19 6.43
CA VAL A 562 -28.12 -19.75 5.05
C VAL A 562 -29.41 -19.23 4.46
N HIS A 563 -29.43 -17.98 4.06
CA HIS A 563 -30.58 -17.33 3.45
C HIS A 563 -30.33 -16.99 1.98
N LEU A 564 -31.29 -17.33 1.12
CA LEU A 564 -31.31 -16.85 -0.25
C LEU A 564 -31.54 -15.34 -0.25
N SER A 565 -30.60 -14.61 -0.83
CA SER A 565 -30.58 -13.15 -0.94
C SER A 565 -30.43 -12.74 -2.40
N SER A 566 -30.65 -11.47 -2.69
CA SER A 566 -30.43 -10.93 -4.04
C SER A 566 -29.78 -9.55 -3.97
N MET A 567 -28.98 -9.26 -4.98
CA MET A 567 -28.32 -8.00 -5.22
C MET A 567 -28.84 -7.40 -6.52
N ASP A 568 -29.23 -6.14 -6.49
CA ASP A 568 -29.71 -5.43 -7.68
C ASP A 568 -28.50 -4.83 -8.43
N LEU A 569 -28.16 -5.41 -9.57
CA LEU A 569 -27.04 -5.00 -10.41
C LEU A 569 -27.19 -3.58 -10.97
N ARG A 570 -28.42 -3.05 -11.05
CA ARG A 570 -28.66 -1.68 -11.50
C ARG A 570 -28.02 -0.65 -10.56
N ASN A 571 -27.88 -0.96 -9.27
CA ASN A 571 -27.21 -0.09 -8.31
C ASN A 571 -25.70 0.06 -8.58
N TYR A 572 -25.10 -0.92 -9.25
CA TYR A 572 -23.66 -0.98 -9.54
C TYR A 572 -23.30 -0.46 -10.93
N LYS A 573 -24.30 -0.25 -11.79
CA LYS A 573 -24.11 0.19 -13.17
C LYS A 573 -23.44 1.55 -13.24
N GLY A 574 -22.30 1.66 -13.94
CA GLY A 574 -21.46 2.86 -14.01
C GLY A 574 -20.75 3.20 -12.69
N LYS A 575 -20.66 2.25 -11.74
CA LYS A 575 -20.12 2.50 -10.40
C LYS A 575 -19.04 1.51 -9.95
N MET A 576 -18.56 0.68 -10.86
CA MET A 576 -17.47 -0.27 -10.60
C MET A 576 -16.11 0.27 -11.09
N GLY A 577 -15.92 1.60 -10.96
CA GLY A 577 -14.76 2.29 -11.52
C GLY A 577 -14.75 2.28 -13.04
N ASN A 578 -13.57 2.33 -13.64
CA ASN A 578 -13.40 2.29 -15.11
C ASN A 578 -13.62 0.89 -15.73
N GLY A 579 -13.85 -0.12 -14.90
CA GLY A 579 -14.05 -1.51 -15.31
C GLY A 579 -13.04 -2.46 -14.68
N GLN A 580 -12.91 -3.68 -15.23
CA GLN A 580 -11.97 -4.68 -14.74
C GLN A 580 -10.57 -4.45 -15.29
N VAL A 581 -9.58 -4.56 -14.44
CA VAL A 581 -8.17 -4.45 -14.83
C VAL A 581 -7.84 -5.44 -15.96
N ASP A 582 -7.05 -4.98 -16.94
CA ASP A 582 -6.58 -5.78 -18.08
C ASP A 582 -5.05 -5.67 -18.21
N ALA A 583 -4.34 -6.71 -17.78
CA ALA A 583 -2.90 -6.70 -17.76
C ALA A 583 -2.29 -6.53 -19.16
N TYR A 584 -2.85 -7.22 -20.18
CA TYR A 584 -2.30 -7.14 -21.53
C TYR A 584 -2.49 -5.75 -22.16
N ALA A 585 -3.70 -5.20 -22.07
CA ALA A 585 -3.98 -3.87 -22.60
C ALA A 585 -3.14 -2.79 -21.88
N PHE A 586 -2.95 -2.94 -20.56
CA PHE A 586 -2.12 -2.03 -19.79
C PHE A 586 -0.64 -2.08 -20.22
N LEU A 587 -0.06 -3.29 -20.39
CA LEU A 587 1.32 -3.41 -20.87
C LEU A 587 1.50 -2.83 -22.27
N GLN A 588 0.52 -3.02 -23.17
CA GLN A 588 0.58 -2.40 -24.50
C GLN A 588 0.59 -0.87 -24.41
N ALA A 589 -0.25 -0.30 -23.55
CA ALA A 589 -0.28 1.14 -23.33
C ALA A 589 1.02 1.68 -22.72
N ILE A 590 1.61 0.96 -21.78
CA ILE A 590 2.94 1.28 -21.20
C ILE A 590 4.03 1.29 -22.28
N ALA A 591 3.98 0.39 -23.25
CA ALA A 591 4.97 0.36 -24.32
C ALA A 591 4.98 1.62 -25.21
N ASP A 592 3.82 2.25 -25.35
CA ASP A 592 3.63 3.48 -26.15
C ASP A 592 3.84 4.75 -25.31
N ALA A 593 3.87 4.62 -24.00
CA ALA A 593 3.97 5.71 -23.03
C ALA A 593 5.42 5.99 -22.59
N GLY A 594 5.57 7.03 -21.79
CA GLY A 594 6.83 7.39 -21.15
C GLY A 594 7.93 7.86 -22.10
N ALA A 595 9.00 8.35 -21.52
CA ALA A 595 10.21 8.74 -22.21
C ALA A 595 11.23 7.60 -22.24
N ASP A 596 12.10 7.56 -23.26
CA ASP A 596 13.24 6.65 -23.24
C ASP A 596 14.20 7.08 -22.10
N MET A 597 14.68 6.11 -21.30
CA MET A 597 15.61 6.39 -20.22
C MET A 597 16.91 6.98 -20.79
N THR A 598 17.34 8.08 -20.20
CA THR A 598 18.60 8.73 -20.56
C THR A 598 19.67 8.44 -19.51
N PHE A 599 20.94 8.39 -19.94
CA PHE A 599 22.05 8.20 -19.01
C PHE A 599 22.14 9.38 -18.05
N PRO A 600 22.15 9.14 -16.72
CA PRO A 600 22.03 10.21 -15.75
C PRO A 600 23.31 11.03 -15.62
N ASN A 601 23.19 12.26 -15.11
CA ASN A 601 24.33 13.02 -14.65
C ASN A 601 24.95 12.33 -13.42
N VAL A 602 26.28 12.36 -13.37
CA VAL A 602 27.06 11.70 -12.32
C VAL A 602 27.52 12.72 -11.28
N TYR A 603 27.29 12.41 -10.02
CA TYR A 603 27.78 13.20 -8.89
C TYR A 603 28.70 12.32 -8.04
N VAL A 604 29.87 12.82 -7.70
CA VAL A 604 30.85 12.05 -6.93
C VAL A 604 31.71 13.00 -6.06
N ALA A 605 32.11 12.54 -4.86
CA ALA A 605 33.03 13.29 -4.02
C ALA A 605 34.48 13.21 -4.56
N VAL A 606 35.31 14.19 -4.24
CA VAL A 606 36.76 14.07 -4.46
C VAL A 606 37.25 12.82 -3.74
N ASP A 607 38.05 12.00 -4.42
CA ASP A 607 38.54 10.68 -4.00
C ASP A 607 37.46 9.61 -3.80
N GLY A 608 36.17 9.96 -3.93
CA GLY A 608 35.05 9.04 -3.90
C GLY A 608 34.82 8.30 -5.22
N THR A 609 33.96 7.29 -5.19
CA THR A 609 33.53 6.56 -6.38
C THR A 609 32.01 6.39 -6.39
N THR A 610 31.40 6.39 -7.60
CA THR A 610 30.03 5.99 -7.83
C THR A 610 29.97 5.01 -9.00
N THR A 611 28.99 4.13 -9.01
CA THR A 611 28.89 3.05 -10.01
C THR A 611 27.53 3.12 -10.70
N LEU A 612 27.52 3.07 -12.03
CA LEU A 612 26.34 2.98 -12.86
C LEU A 612 26.35 1.70 -13.71
N VAL A 613 25.18 1.19 -14.00
CA VAL A 613 24.95 0.05 -14.89
C VAL A 613 24.41 0.58 -16.22
N PRO A 614 25.24 0.77 -17.26
CA PRO A 614 24.83 1.47 -18.47
C PRO A 614 23.75 0.73 -19.27
N SER A 615 23.65 -0.61 -19.15
CA SER A 615 22.61 -1.38 -19.84
C SER A 615 21.19 -0.95 -19.46
N MET A 616 20.99 -0.32 -18.31
CA MET A 616 19.71 0.22 -17.86
C MET A 616 19.20 1.41 -18.69
N TYR A 617 20.07 2.09 -19.45
CA TYR A 617 19.78 3.35 -20.14
C TYR A 617 19.85 3.23 -21.67
N PHE A 618 19.98 2.01 -22.19
CA PHE A 618 20.06 1.75 -23.61
C PHE A 618 19.13 0.61 -24.00
N LYS A 619 18.35 0.78 -25.06
CA LYS A 619 17.51 -0.28 -25.60
C LYS A 619 18.36 -1.53 -25.92
N ASP A 620 17.87 -2.71 -25.50
CA ASP A 620 18.60 -3.99 -25.61
C ASP A 620 20.00 -3.96 -24.96
N GLY A 621 20.12 -3.19 -23.87
CA GLY A 621 21.39 -2.81 -23.25
C GLY A 621 22.20 -3.98 -22.71
N ASP A 622 21.56 -5.06 -22.26
CA ASP A 622 22.24 -6.20 -21.63
C ASP A 622 23.14 -6.99 -22.60
N ASN A 623 22.90 -6.83 -23.90
CA ASN A 623 23.72 -7.45 -24.96
C ASN A 623 24.79 -6.52 -25.55
N LYS A 624 25.04 -5.36 -24.93
CA LYS A 624 25.93 -4.33 -25.43
C LYS A 624 27.13 -4.12 -24.51
N THR A 625 28.23 -3.63 -25.10
CA THR A 625 29.38 -3.11 -24.35
C THR A 625 29.42 -1.59 -24.42
N TYR A 626 30.03 -0.96 -23.42
CA TYR A 626 29.96 0.48 -23.24
C TYR A 626 31.33 1.09 -23.06
N THR A 627 31.52 2.25 -23.67
CA THR A 627 32.74 3.07 -23.54
C THR A 627 32.35 4.45 -23.07
N VAL A 628 33.08 4.99 -22.10
CA VAL A 628 32.89 6.36 -21.61
C VAL A 628 34.03 7.23 -22.04
N THR A 629 33.70 8.42 -22.52
CA THR A 629 34.66 9.50 -22.78
C THR A 629 34.35 10.64 -21.82
N ILE A 630 35.36 11.11 -21.08
CA ILE A 630 35.29 12.27 -20.18
C ILE A 630 36.16 13.38 -20.78
N ASP A 631 35.57 14.56 -20.98
CA ASP A 631 36.25 15.67 -21.67
C ASP A 631 37.42 16.22 -20.83
N ASN A 632 37.23 16.32 -19.51
CA ASN A 632 38.31 16.79 -18.61
C ASN A 632 38.67 15.68 -17.61
N THR A 633 39.68 14.90 -17.96
CA THR A 633 40.21 13.80 -17.14
C THR A 633 40.96 14.23 -15.87
N SER A 634 41.17 15.53 -15.65
CA SER A 634 41.67 16.03 -14.37
C SER A 634 40.56 16.20 -13.30
N VAL A 635 39.29 16.28 -13.72
CA VAL A 635 38.15 16.40 -12.84
C VAL A 635 37.64 15.01 -12.40
N ALA A 636 37.50 14.11 -13.36
CA ALA A 636 36.97 12.76 -13.07
C ALA A 636 37.62 11.72 -14.01
N SER A 637 37.55 10.46 -13.59
CA SER A 637 37.86 9.29 -14.43
C SER A 637 36.75 8.26 -14.37
N CYS A 638 36.67 7.38 -15.38
CA CYS A 638 35.74 6.27 -15.41
C CYS A 638 36.48 4.98 -15.81
N GLU A 639 36.20 3.89 -15.07
CA GLU A 639 36.70 2.55 -15.37
C GLU A 639 35.52 1.63 -15.68
N SER A 640 35.60 0.85 -16.76
CA SER A 640 34.60 -0.17 -17.09
C SER A 640 34.97 -1.50 -16.42
N LYS A 641 34.09 -2.01 -15.57
CA LYS A 641 34.23 -3.30 -14.87
C LYS A 641 33.04 -4.23 -15.23
N GLY A 642 33.21 -5.02 -16.27
CA GLY A 642 32.13 -5.83 -16.80
C GLY A 642 30.96 -4.96 -17.28
N ASN A 643 29.76 -5.17 -16.76
CA ASN A 643 28.57 -4.35 -17.05
C ASN A 643 28.41 -3.16 -16.10
N ARG A 644 29.51 -2.63 -15.53
CA ARG A 644 29.48 -1.50 -14.61
C ARG A 644 30.46 -0.43 -15.04
N LEU A 645 30.08 0.82 -14.91
CA LEU A 645 30.92 1.99 -15.09
C LEU A 645 31.21 2.61 -13.72
N VAL A 646 32.47 2.58 -13.29
CA VAL A 646 32.91 3.12 -12.00
C VAL A 646 33.55 4.48 -12.24
N PHE A 647 32.86 5.53 -11.82
CA PHE A 647 33.34 6.91 -11.89
C PHE A 647 34.10 7.24 -10.60
N LYS A 648 35.22 7.92 -10.73
CA LYS A 648 36.04 8.42 -9.61
C LYS A 648 36.19 9.93 -9.73
N GLY A 649 35.91 10.66 -8.64
CA GLY A 649 36.18 12.08 -8.52
C GLY A 649 37.69 12.33 -8.25
N LEU A 650 38.33 13.22 -9.00
CA LEU A 650 39.73 13.53 -8.88
C LEU A 650 39.98 14.95 -8.36
N ALA A 651 39.20 15.91 -8.81
CA ALA A 651 39.24 17.30 -8.35
C ALA A 651 37.88 17.94 -8.45
N ALA A 652 37.56 18.84 -7.51
CA ALA A 652 36.26 19.53 -7.54
C ALA A 652 36.09 20.31 -8.84
N GLY A 653 34.93 20.15 -9.47
CA GLY A 653 34.60 20.77 -10.75
C GLY A 653 33.51 20.00 -11.49
N GLN A 654 33.24 20.44 -12.71
CA GLN A 654 32.25 19.81 -13.60
C GLN A 654 32.91 19.56 -14.96
N THR A 655 32.59 18.44 -15.58
CA THR A 655 33.02 18.06 -16.92
C THR A 655 31.90 17.39 -17.69
N SER A 656 31.83 17.64 -18.99
CA SER A 656 30.99 16.86 -19.90
C SER A 656 31.59 15.48 -20.12
N ALA A 657 30.73 14.53 -20.36
CA ALA A 657 31.10 13.17 -20.69
C ALA A 657 30.10 12.57 -21.68
N SER A 658 30.47 11.49 -22.32
CA SER A 658 29.58 10.70 -23.17
C SER A 658 29.80 9.21 -22.94
N VAL A 659 28.71 8.46 -22.99
CA VAL A 659 28.70 6.99 -23.00
C VAL A 659 28.25 6.50 -24.37
N LYS A 660 29.01 5.60 -24.96
CA LYS A 660 28.74 5.01 -26.27
C LYS A 660 28.61 3.51 -26.15
N SER A 661 27.52 2.98 -26.67
CA SER A 661 27.27 1.53 -26.78
C SER A 661 27.88 0.93 -28.04
N SER A 662 28.04 -0.40 -28.06
CA SER A 662 28.65 -1.14 -29.17
C SER A 662 27.90 -1.08 -30.49
N ASP A 663 26.61 -0.72 -30.49
CA ASP A 663 25.80 -0.48 -31.70
C ASP A 663 25.96 0.94 -32.27
N GLY A 664 26.75 1.79 -31.58
CA GLY A 664 27.03 3.15 -32.02
C GLY A 664 26.14 4.22 -31.39
N THR A 665 25.09 3.85 -30.63
CA THR A 665 24.27 4.81 -29.89
C THR A 665 25.10 5.52 -28.81
N SER A 666 24.95 6.84 -28.69
CA SER A 666 25.72 7.66 -27.75
C SER A 666 24.78 8.58 -26.96
N GLN A 667 25.03 8.73 -25.67
CA GLN A 667 24.32 9.67 -24.80
C GLN A 667 25.34 10.56 -24.06
N ASN A 668 25.02 11.85 -23.94
CA ASN A 668 25.85 12.84 -23.25
C ASN A 668 25.29 13.06 -21.84
N PHE A 669 26.19 13.28 -20.90
CA PHE A 669 25.89 13.55 -19.51
C PHE A 669 26.95 14.43 -18.88
N THR A 670 26.76 14.85 -17.64
CA THR A 670 27.69 15.67 -16.89
C THR A 670 28.23 14.91 -15.69
N VAL A 671 29.51 15.02 -15.41
CA VAL A 671 30.15 14.55 -14.18
C VAL A 671 30.47 15.76 -13.30
N THR A 672 29.89 15.82 -12.11
CA THR A 672 30.11 16.86 -11.11
C THR A 672 30.87 16.27 -9.93
N VAL A 673 32.04 16.82 -9.62
CA VAL A 673 32.84 16.39 -8.48
C VAL A 673 32.84 17.48 -7.43
N ARG A 674 32.56 17.11 -6.17
CA ARG A 674 32.52 18.04 -5.02
C ARG A 674 33.53 17.68 -3.95
N ASN A 675 34.00 18.69 -3.20
CA ASN A 675 35.04 18.50 -2.16
C ASN A 675 34.53 17.65 -0.98
N THR A 676 33.24 17.70 -0.68
CA THR A 676 32.60 16.92 0.39
C THR A 676 31.22 16.45 -0.06
N ALA A 677 30.81 15.31 0.46
CA ALA A 677 29.40 14.93 0.43
C ALA A 677 28.58 16.03 1.12
N ASN A 678 27.62 16.57 0.41
CA ASN A 678 26.80 17.65 0.94
C ASN A 678 25.84 17.04 1.95
N SER A 679 25.66 17.65 3.14
CA SER A 679 24.67 17.21 4.16
C SER A 679 23.21 17.22 3.65
N ASN A 680 22.97 17.68 2.43
CA ASN A 680 21.67 17.77 1.78
C ASN A 680 21.36 16.56 0.87
N GLY A 681 22.05 15.43 0.99
CA GLY A 681 21.76 14.22 0.22
C GLY A 681 22.07 14.28 -1.29
N TRP A 682 22.81 15.26 -1.76
CA TRP A 682 23.18 15.43 -3.17
C TRP A 682 24.60 14.88 -3.46
N LEU A 683 24.79 13.61 -3.17
CA LEU A 683 25.86 12.81 -3.78
C LEU A 683 25.42 11.37 -3.85
#